data_60044cc38c370ac3ac43e2dba6d3e3f8
#
_entry.id   60044cc38c370ac3ac43e2dba6d3e3f8
#
_cell.length_a   1.000
_cell.length_b   1.000
_cell.length_c   1.000
_cell.angle_alpha   90.00
_cell.angle_beta   90.00
_cell.angle_gamma   90.00
#
_symmetry.space_group_name_H-M   'P 1'
#
loop_
_entity.id
_entity.type
_entity.pdbx_description
1 polymer ?
#
loop_
_entity_poly.entity_id
_entity_poly.type
_entity_poly.pdbx_seq_one_letter_code
_entity_poly.pdbx_strand_id
1 'polypeptide(L)'
;MPTAPQNTDELYQALQANDERPYGRTRTVTAEELVDAAEQFEEPVPLIHALLELQEAYTYGSEPRKSPVVFARLLNLFDEQPDLFDERLRYMLFWRFKWVSNALRQLPEIPLTGLNQWLTEMRERYEKAGLGLQPYYGEAYQLAAHTGEDTTLAYELWAARTRTRFSDCEACEICRRACHHLTAGDDERALAVWEPVLAGKESCQEEPARSVSYALLPLLRTGRVERARELHLAGYRGCRRNPSMAGEVGRHLEFCALTGNEARGLELLAENRNLFDEVDSPLEQLDFLTGVEVLLQRVESLGHGELPAAGHPGRTWTVSGLRAEVRTRADDLAARFDTRNGTTTVTDRRRARLDRAPLLDALELTLRTRSLDDVAPAAPTAAPAPRTAEAVPESLSELILRARALDEKGHPDTRACWTRLRTLVAAPDYTHPDDPAVGPLVLLRADLLSDEASQAGEKDDHAEAAALHEEAAALYEDAGEPGHAAVERGTALLAEAERAEGAEAKAAVLTDAHVTMVRLHESTTGLPPYQEARLLRLRATLLGMRLQWTRSEEHIAPVFAELDLLHTFATRHDVAGQISGGLLLRATTHALAGDLPAALAEIDALLERLRSQGPDWHLPRTLGLRGRLQLGLQDAQAAYTDFAEALRLSGQWQGDTIDPSRLLADLAEACMHLGRPDEALRHLTRAAETDLRRDRRIDAFCTYSNAARLSLDLGRVEDCIALLDSVLAEPDVAAGELDDRLTAQLRLTRARALRAGEDLKAATAEFAALAAESAGWDDDPGSHAMIAAETAVLLGESGEFDRAREAADQAIAAHRLAPRHEQLSNSLRELACLQAQQQGPDGLPAALAYLADAGRIADEARIADEAGEARIADENPIADEAGEAEHGTHGVSETRGPSLDTALAYEYGRVNAYGRAYEDALAALEKAQALLGEPGPEDDWAGQWAECVRLTGVVEGLYLKRTAPALTRLDAAVSHLTALGHEEETAPLASLAARLRDEE
;
A
#
# COMPACT_ATOMS: atom_id res chain seq x y z
N MET A 1 20.04 9.29 28.41
CA MET A 1 21.26 8.64 27.88
C MET A 1 21.42 7.34 28.65
N PRO A 2 21.68 6.20 28.03
CA PRO A 2 22.06 5.00 28.75
C PRO A 2 23.33 5.29 29.52
N THR A 3 23.47 4.77 30.74
CA THR A 3 24.67 4.92 31.56
C THR A 3 25.84 4.20 30.88
N ALA A 4 27.02 4.84 30.85
CA ALA A 4 28.23 4.22 30.29
C ALA A 4 28.46 2.84 30.95
N PRO A 5 28.87 1.78 30.19
CA PRO A 5 29.17 0.47 30.73
C PRO A 5 30.20 0.53 31.85
N GLN A 6 29.94 -0.12 32.99
CA GLN A 6 30.77 -0.09 34.16
C GLN A 6 31.69 -1.33 34.28
N ASN A 7 31.43 -2.36 33.47
CA ASN A 7 32.19 -3.58 33.42
C ASN A 7 32.17 -4.19 32.01
N THR A 8 32.98 -5.22 31.83
CA THR A 8 33.13 -5.90 30.51
C THR A 8 31.84 -6.58 30.02
N ASP A 9 31.00 -7.13 30.89
CA ASP A 9 29.76 -7.78 30.52
C ASP A 9 28.74 -6.75 30.02
N GLU A 10 28.61 -5.62 30.69
CA GLU A 10 27.75 -4.50 30.23
C GLU A 10 28.24 -3.95 28.90
N LEU A 11 29.58 -3.89 28.68
CA LEU A 11 30.15 -3.44 27.41
C LEU A 11 29.76 -4.40 26.26
N TYR A 12 29.90 -5.71 26.49
CA TYR A 12 29.50 -6.68 25.45
C TYR A 12 28.01 -6.64 25.12
N GLN A 13 27.13 -6.48 26.12
CA GLN A 13 25.71 -6.27 25.89
C GLN A 13 25.42 -4.99 25.09
N ALA A 14 26.11 -3.90 25.42
CA ALA A 14 25.97 -2.64 24.72
C ALA A 14 26.50 -2.69 23.28
N LEU A 15 27.60 -3.42 23.04
CA LEU A 15 28.13 -3.68 21.69
C LEU A 15 27.14 -4.49 20.86
N GLN A 16 26.55 -5.52 21.43
CA GLN A 16 25.52 -6.32 20.75
C GLN A 16 24.28 -5.46 20.43
N ALA A 17 23.80 -4.70 21.40
CA ALA A 17 22.67 -3.79 21.19
C ALA A 17 22.95 -2.71 20.12
N ASN A 18 24.23 -2.29 19.96
CA ASN A 18 24.62 -1.36 18.92
C ASN A 18 24.73 -2.02 17.54
N ASP A 19 25.17 -3.28 17.49
CA ASP A 19 25.26 -4.06 16.25
C ASP A 19 23.89 -4.30 15.60
N GLU A 20 22.83 -4.40 16.41
CA GLU A 20 21.44 -4.54 15.94
C GLU A 20 20.85 -3.24 15.36
N ARG A 21 21.50 -2.09 15.61
CA ARG A 21 21.01 -0.80 15.09
C ARG A 21 21.26 -0.64 13.59
N PRO A 22 20.37 0.09 12.89
CA PRO A 22 20.62 0.50 11.50
C PRO A 22 21.92 1.30 11.40
N TYR A 23 22.65 1.10 10.29
CA TYR A 23 23.82 1.91 10.02
C TYR A 23 23.46 3.40 9.86
N GLY A 24 24.35 4.28 10.32
CA GLY A 24 24.18 5.71 10.30
C GLY A 24 24.71 6.37 11.57
N ARG A 25 24.52 7.66 11.69
CA ARG A 25 25.13 8.50 12.70
C ARG A 25 24.90 8.03 14.14
N THR A 26 23.71 7.52 14.46
CA THR A 26 23.38 7.05 15.81
C THR A 26 24.24 5.84 16.20
N ARG A 27 24.37 4.83 15.31
CA ARG A 27 25.23 3.65 15.54
C ARG A 27 26.68 4.07 15.68
N THR A 28 27.16 4.99 14.82
CA THR A 28 28.52 5.50 14.85
C THR A 28 28.86 6.20 16.16
N VAL A 29 28.04 7.16 16.60
CA VAL A 29 28.27 7.91 17.86
C VAL A 29 28.27 6.96 19.06
N THR A 30 27.33 6.01 19.10
CA THR A 30 27.33 5.00 20.18
C THR A 30 28.58 4.13 20.16
N ALA A 31 29.04 3.69 18.97
CA ALA A 31 30.30 2.93 18.86
C ALA A 31 31.53 3.74 19.33
N GLU A 32 31.60 5.06 19.04
CA GLU A 32 32.64 5.97 19.57
C GLU A 32 32.59 6.00 21.11
N GLU A 33 31.42 6.17 21.72
CA GLU A 33 31.24 6.15 23.18
C GLU A 33 31.64 4.79 23.80
N LEU A 34 31.35 3.68 23.11
CA LEU A 34 31.73 2.34 23.59
C LEU A 34 33.25 2.10 23.51
N VAL A 35 33.95 2.67 22.55
CA VAL A 35 35.43 2.65 22.52
C VAL A 35 35.99 3.45 23.67
N ASP A 36 35.47 4.67 23.93
CA ASP A 36 35.89 5.50 25.07
C ASP A 36 35.66 4.77 26.41
N ALA A 37 34.56 4.03 26.55
CA ALA A 37 34.32 3.22 27.74
C ALA A 37 35.27 2.02 27.83
N ALA A 38 35.55 1.33 26.72
CA ALA A 38 36.46 0.20 26.69
C ALA A 38 37.90 0.57 27.04
N GLU A 39 38.33 1.80 26.75
CA GLU A 39 39.64 2.32 27.11
C GLU A 39 39.86 2.46 28.64
N GLN A 40 38.75 2.48 29.41
CA GLN A 40 38.83 2.56 30.87
C GLN A 40 39.06 1.19 31.53
N PHE A 41 38.95 0.08 30.79
CA PHE A 41 39.21 -1.23 31.34
C PHE A 41 40.68 -1.62 31.25
N GLU A 42 41.16 -2.37 32.25
CA GLU A 42 42.56 -2.88 32.26
C GLU A 42 42.76 -4.00 31.21
N GLU A 43 41.69 -4.67 30.81
CA GLU A 43 41.76 -5.76 29.86
C GLU A 43 41.71 -5.25 28.42
N PRO A 44 42.65 -5.63 27.53
CA PRO A 44 42.73 -5.11 26.18
C PRO A 44 41.72 -5.76 25.18
N VAL A 45 41.20 -6.97 25.45
CA VAL A 45 40.31 -7.68 24.51
C VAL A 45 38.96 -6.97 24.31
N PRO A 46 38.27 -6.44 25.34
CA PRO A 46 37.09 -5.61 25.16
C PRO A 46 37.30 -4.40 24.24
N LEU A 47 38.46 -3.75 24.31
CA LEU A 47 38.81 -2.66 23.40
C LEU A 47 38.95 -3.12 21.95
N ILE A 48 39.50 -4.34 21.71
CA ILE A 48 39.56 -4.89 20.35
C ILE A 48 38.17 -5.06 19.78
N HIS A 49 37.22 -5.59 20.55
CA HIS A 49 35.83 -5.75 20.11
C HIS A 49 35.15 -4.38 19.85
N ALA A 50 35.36 -3.40 20.73
CA ALA A 50 34.81 -2.05 20.52
C ALA A 50 35.38 -1.38 19.27
N LEU A 51 36.69 -1.52 19.01
CA LEU A 51 37.30 -1.02 17.77
C LEU A 51 36.82 -1.72 16.52
N LEU A 52 36.54 -3.03 16.60
CA LEU A 52 35.94 -3.78 15.48
C LEU A 52 34.55 -3.24 15.18
N GLU A 53 33.69 -3.04 16.17
CA GLU A 53 32.35 -2.46 15.98
C GLU A 53 32.45 -1.03 15.42
N LEU A 54 33.35 -0.19 15.97
CA LEU A 54 33.51 1.17 15.47
C LEU A 54 33.99 1.23 14.02
N GLN A 55 34.91 0.35 13.61
CA GLN A 55 35.33 0.28 12.21
C GLN A 55 34.19 -0.13 11.28
N GLU A 56 33.35 -1.05 11.74
CA GLU A 56 32.19 -1.49 10.99
C GLU A 56 31.15 -0.36 10.84
N ALA A 57 30.84 0.32 11.95
CA ALA A 57 29.96 1.48 11.96
C ALA A 57 30.43 2.58 11.00
N TYR A 58 31.73 2.88 10.96
CA TYR A 58 32.28 3.84 10.00
C TYR A 58 32.23 3.36 8.55
N THR A 59 32.47 2.06 8.32
CA THR A 59 32.49 1.49 6.96
C THR A 59 31.10 1.56 6.32
N TYR A 60 30.07 1.12 7.03
CA TYR A 60 28.69 1.10 6.54
C TYR A 60 27.91 2.40 6.87
N GLY A 61 28.46 3.27 7.71
CA GLY A 61 27.96 4.62 7.95
C GLY A 61 28.41 5.66 6.92
N SER A 62 29.10 5.24 5.86
CA SER A 62 29.66 6.12 4.81
C SER A 62 30.70 7.13 5.33
N GLU A 63 31.54 6.74 6.32
CA GLU A 63 32.61 7.55 6.91
C GLU A 63 34.02 7.02 6.55
N PRO A 64 34.41 6.97 5.25
CA PRO A 64 35.62 6.31 4.79
C PRO A 64 36.93 6.95 5.29
N ARG A 65 36.88 8.20 5.80
CA ARG A 65 38.05 8.87 6.38
C ARG A 65 38.42 8.30 7.73
N LYS A 66 37.47 7.84 8.51
CA LYS A 66 37.65 7.37 9.88
C LYS A 66 37.96 5.88 9.97
N SER A 67 37.38 5.05 9.12
CA SER A 67 37.55 3.58 9.13
C SER A 67 39.02 3.12 9.05
N PRO A 68 39.90 3.66 8.16
CA PRO A 68 41.30 3.28 8.12
C PRO A 68 42.07 3.65 9.38
N VAL A 69 41.70 4.73 10.08
CA VAL A 69 42.36 5.18 11.32
C VAL A 69 42.13 4.18 12.45
N VAL A 70 40.89 3.72 12.60
CA VAL A 70 40.52 2.67 13.57
C VAL A 70 41.21 1.36 13.25
N PHE A 71 41.26 0.98 11.96
CA PHE A 71 41.94 -0.24 11.54
C PHE A 71 43.46 -0.18 11.81
N ALA A 72 44.11 0.95 11.58
CA ALA A 72 45.55 1.12 11.91
C ALA A 72 45.80 0.90 13.41
N ARG A 73 44.87 1.31 14.26
CA ARG A 73 44.95 1.06 15.70
C ARG A 73 44.83 -0.44 16.04
N LEU A 74 43.88 -1.14 15.41
CA LEU A 74 43.74 -2.61 15.53
C LEU A 74 44.99 -3.32 15.04
N LEU A 75 45.57 -2.87 13.93
CA LEU A 75 46.75 -3.48 13.34
C LEU A 75 47.99 -3.30 14.22
N ASN A 76 48.17 -2.11 14.87
CA ASN A 76 49.20 -1.87 15.82
C ASN A 76 49.09 -2.76 17.06
N LEU A 77 47.85 -2.95 17.58
CA LEU A 77 47.60 -3.88 18.70
C LEU A 77 47.96 -5.32 18.31
N PHE A 78 47.62 -5.74 17.08
CA PHE A 78 48.01 -7.06 16.57
C PHE A 78 49.52 -7.22 16.40
N ASP A 79 50.22 -6.21 15.93
CA ASP A 79 51.68 -6.26 15.74
C ASP A 79 52.45 -6.25 17.07
N GLU A 80 51.96 -5.52 18.08
CA GLU A 80 52.57 -5.45 19.41
C GLU A 80 52.24 -6.67 20.29
N GLN A 81 50.99 -7.17 20.22
CA GLN A 81 50.44 -8.21 21.10
C GLN A 81 49.64 -9.26 20.33
N PRO A 82 50.24 -10.02 19.42
CA PRO A 82 49.54 -10.96 18.56
C PRO A 82 48.79 -12.07 19.31
N ASP A 83 49.22 -12.38 20.55
CA ASP A 83 48.61 -13.43 21.40
C ASP A 83 47.20 -13.04 21.92
N LEU A 84 46.85 -11.74 21.90
CA LEU A 84 45.49 -11.27 22.23
C LEU A 84 44.48 -11.64 21.16
N PHE A 85 44.93 -11.91 19.96
CA PHE A 85 44.06 -12.25 18.82
C PHE A 85 43.95 -13.76 18.67
N ASP A 86 42.86 -14.33 19.14
CA ASP A 86 42.51 -15.72 18.89
C ASP A 86 42.23 -15.96 17.37
N GLU A 87 41.87 -17.15 17.00
CA GLU A 87 41.59 -17.49 15.58
C GLU A 87 40.45 -16.65 15.01
N ARG A 88 39.42 -16.35 15.81
CA ARG A 88 38.28 -15.54 15.41
C ARG A 88 38.66 -14.08 15.19
N LEU A 89 39.34 -13.47 16.13
CA LEU A 89 39.81 -12.08 16.05
C LEU A 89 40.81 -11.89 14.89
N ARG A 90 41.71 -12.91 14.67
CA ARG A 90 42.63 -12.91 13.51
C ARG A 90 41.84 -12.97 12.20
N TYR A 91 40.81 -13.82 12.14
CA TYR A 91 39.93 -13.89 10.96
C TYR A 91 39.26 -12.53 10.71
N MET A 92 38.64 -11.92 11.72
CA MET A 92 37.99 -10.61 11.61
C MET A 92 38.96 -9.52 11.17
N LEU A 93 40.17 -9.48 11.72
CA LEU A 93 41.20 -8.53 11.34
C LEU A 93 41.61 -8.65 9.86
N PHE A 94 41.96 -9.87 9.40
CA PHE A 94 42.37 -10.09 8.02
C PHE A 94 41.22 -9.90 7.03
N TRP A 95 40.01 -10.24 7.40
CA TRP A 95 38.82 -9.97 6.59
C TRP A 95 38.68 -8.45 6.28
N ARG A 96 38.99 -7.59 7.25
CA ARG A 96 38.76 -6.14 7.18
C ARG A 96 39.83 -5.37 6.36
N PHE A 97 40.90 -6.00 5.94
CA PHE A 97 41.85 -5.38 5.00
C PHE A 97 41.18 -4.87 3.71
N LYS A 98 40.18 -5.60 3.23
CA LYS A 98 39.39 -5.21 2.06
C LYS A 98 38.59 -3.93 2.29
N TRP A 99 38.01 -3.78 3.48
CA TRP A 99 37.26 -2.57 3.86
C TRP A 99 38.14 -1.32 3.82
N VAL A 100 39.35 -1.44 4.30
CA VAL A 100 40.32 -0.34 4.22
C VAL A 100 40.67 -0.02 2.77
N SER A 101 40.92 -1.03 1.93
CA SER A 101 41.14 -0.83 0.47
C SER A 101 40.00 -0.04 -0.15
N ASN A 102 38.76 -0.45 0.16
CA ASN A 102 37.56 0.23 -0.33
C ASN A 102 37.48 1.68 0.19
N ALA A 103 37.66 1.90 1.50
CA ALA A 103 37.63 3.23 2.13
C ALA A 103 38.67 4.19 1.51
N LEU A 104 39.90 3.74 1.35
CA LEU A 104 40.95 4.56 0.74
C LEU A 104 40.66 4.91 -0.73
N ARG A 105 40.06 3.97 -1.50
CA ARG A 105 39.70 4.21 -2.89
C ARG A 105 38.61 5.28 -3.04
N GLN A 106 37.72 5.41 -2.06
CA GLN A 106 36.65 6.39 -2.02
C GLN A 106 37.11 7.83 -1.80
N LEU A 107 38.35 8.03 -1.43
CA LEU A 107 38.92 9.33 -1.03
C LEU A 107 39.81 9.90 -2.13
N PRO A 108 39.45 10.98 -2.83
CA PRO A 108 40.30 11.57 -3.86
C PRO A 108 41.55 12.23 -3.35
N GLU A 109 41.63 12.56 -2.06
CA GLU A 109 42.83 13.11 -1.40
C GLU A 109 43.92 12.07 -1.14
N ILE A 110 43.60 10.77 -1.17
CA ILE A 110 44.60 9.71 -1.00
C ILE A 110 45.27 9.43 -2.37
N PRO A 111 46.59 9.65 -2.50
CA PRO A 111 47.28 9.46 -3.78
C PRO A 111 47.35 7.99 -4.18
N LEU A 112 47.39 7.69 -5.49
CA LEU A 112 47.53 6.31 -5.99
C LEU A 112 48.74 5.56 -5.41
N THR A 113 49.84 6.24 -5.15
CA THR A 113 50.99 5.66 -4.47
C THR A 113 50.64 5.12 -3.11
N GLY A 114 49.78 5.81 -2.33
CA GLY A 114 49.34 5.35 -1.02
C GLY A 114 48.42 4.13 -1.14
N LEU A 115 47.50 4.11 -2.13
CA LEU A 115 46.66 2.96 -2.42
C LEU A 115 47.49 1.72 -2.81
N ASN A 116 48.48 1.89 -3.67
CA ASN A 116 49.39 0.80 -4.09
C ASN A 116 50.26 0.32 -2.93
N GLN A 117 50.73 1.22 -2.03
CA GLN A 117 51.45 0.85 -0.81
C GLN A 117 50.56 -0.01 0.10
N TRP A 118 49.29 0.40 0.30
CA TRP A 118 48.35 -0.37 1.09
C TRP A 118 48.12 -1.77 0.51
N LEU A 119 47.91 -1.89 -0.82
CA LEU A 119 47.78 -3.18 -1.47
C LEU A 119 49.03 -4.06 -1.30
N THR A 120 50.21 -3.45 -1.37
CA THR A 120 51.48 -4.14 -1.14
C THR A 120 51.57 -4.68 0.28
N GLU A 121 51.23 -3.85 1.27
CA GLU A 121 51.18 -4.28 2.68
C GLU A 121 50.15 -5.40 2.92
N MET A 122 48.95 -5.29 2.36
CA MET A 122 47.94 -6.35 2.41
C MET A 122 48.53 -7.66 1.86
N ARG A 123 49.16 -7.63 0.71
CA ARG A 123 49.76 -8.80 0.09
C ARG A 123 50.85 -9.40 0.99
N GLU A 124 51.83 -8.62 1.46
CA GLU A 124 52.93 -9.10 2.30
C GLU A 124 52.42 -9.73 3.60
N ARG A 125 51.41 -9.12 4.25
CA ARG A 125 50.80 -9.68 5.45
C ARG A 125 50.06 -10.98 5.21
N TYR A 126 49.36 -11.09 4.09
CA TYR A 126 48.68 -12.33 3.71
C TYR A 126 49.69 -13.45 3.39
N GLU A 127 50.79 -13.12 2.66
CA GLU A 127 51.85 -14.09 2.38
C GLU A 127 52.56 -14.54 3.69
N LYS A 128 52.86 -13.61 4.59
CA LYS A 128 53.46 -13.93 5.89
C LYS A 128 52.58 -14.77 6.79
N ALA A 129 51.25 -14.56 6.70
CA ALA A 129 50.28 -15.34 7.45
C ALA A 129 49.93 -16.68 6.77
N GLY A 130 50.50 -16.99 5.60
CA GLY A 130 50.19 -18.18 4.83
C GLY A 130 48.78 -18.24 4.24
N LEU A 131 48.19 -17.07 4.01
CA LEU A 131 46.82 -16.95 3.47
C LEU A 131 46.83 -16.86 1.95
N GLY A 132 45.74 -17.32 1.32
CA GLY A 132 45.58 -17.22 -0.13
C GLY A 132 45.40 -15.77 -0.60
N LEU A 133 45.94 -15.43 -1.76
CA LEU A 133 45.99 -14.06 -2.28
C LEU A 133 44.79 -13.66 -3.14
N GLN A 134 43.74 -14.46 -3.24
CA GLN A 134 42.55 -14.12 -4.02
C GLN A 134 41.94 -12.76 -3.57
N PRO A 135 41.81 -12.44 -2.25
CA PRO A 135 41.30 -11.14 -1.80
C PRO A 135 42.15 -9.95 -2.28
N TYR A 136 43.49 -10.07 -2.21
CA TYR A 136 44.41 -9.05 -2.74
C TYR A 136 44.16 -8.77 -4.22
N TYR A 137 44.04 -9.83 -5.04
CA TYR A 137 43.75 -9.62 -6.48
C TYR A 137 42.35 -9.07 -6.75
N GLY A 138 41.40 -9.35 -5.86
CA GLY A 138 40.08 -8.72 -5.90
C GLY A 138 40.16 -7.21 -5.69
N GLU A 139 40.91 -6.75 -4.69
CA GLU A 139 41.08 -5.32 -4.44
C GLU A 139 41.95 -4.63 -5.52
N ALA A 140 42.97 -5.31 -6.04
CA ALA A 140 43.75 -4.82 -7.18
C ALA A 140 42.88 -4.65 -8.44
N TYR A 141 41.97 -5.59 -8.71
CA TYR A 141 40.97 -5.44 -9.77
C TYR A 141 40.03 -4.25 -9.53
N GLN A 142 39.55 -4.06 -8.32
CA GLN A 142 38.67 -2.94 -7.97
C GLN A 142 39.38 -1.58 -8.20
N LEU A 143 40.67 -1.49 -7.87
CA LEU A 143 41.46 -0.28 -8.13
C LEU A 143 41.65 -0.06 -9.65
N ALA A 144 41.99 -1.11 -10.41
CA ALA A 144 42.12 -1.06 -11.86
C ALA A 144 40.77 -0.66 -12.51
N ALA A 145 39.67 -1.25 -12.07
CA ALA A 145 38.33 -0.89 -12.53
C ALA A 145 37.97 0.57 -12.24
N HIS A 146 38.41 1.12 -11.10
CA HIS A 146 38.16 2.51 -10.73
C HIS A 146 38.98 3.48 -11.60
N THR A 147 40.26 3.23 -11.79
CA THR A 147 41.16 4.09 -12.59
C THR A 147 40.93 3.93 -14.10
N GLY A 148 40.41 2.77 -14.53
CA GLY A 148 40.25 2.43 -15.94
C GLY A 148 41.49 1.84 -16.61
N GLU A 149 42.58 1.64 -15.83
CA GLU A 149 43.86 1.10 -16.36
C GLU A 149 43.95 -0.43 -16.11
N ASP A 150 44.47 -1.17 -17.11
CA ASP A 150 44.72 -2.61 -17.01
C ASP A 150 43.57 -3.48 -16.47
N THR A 151 42.32 -3.03 -16.61
CA THR A 151 41.13 -3.65 -16.02
C THR A 151 40.95 -5.11 -16.42
N THR A 152 41.20 -5.45 -17.71
CA THR A 152 41.05 -6.82 -18.23
C THR A 152 42.06 -7.76 -17.59
N LEU A 153 43.34 -7.37 -17.54
CA LEU A 153 44.39 -8.18 -16.94
C LEU A 153 44.12 -8.38 -15.42
N ALA A 154 43.75 -7.33 -14.72
CA ALA A 154 43.47 -7.41 -13.30
C ALA A 154 42.26 -8.33 -13.00
N TYR A 155 41.23 -8.27 -13.86
CA TYR A 155 40.07 -9.19 -13.79
C TYR A 155 40.48 -10.64 -14.00
N GLU A 156 41.26 -10.94 -15.02
CA GLU A 156 41.69 -12.32 -15.31
C GLU A 156 42.55 -12.87 -14.17
N LEU A 157 43.47 -12.07 -13.63
CA LEU A 157 44.31 -12.46 -12.50
C LEU A 157 43.46 -12.74 -11.22
N TRP A 158 42.39 -12.03 -11.00
CA TRP A 158 41.46 -12.29 -9.90
C TRP A 158 40.57 -13.50 -10.15
N ALA A 159 39.88 -13.52 -11.31
CA ALA A 159 38.90 -14.53 -11.65
C ALA A 159 39.48 -15.97 -11.80
N ALA A 160 40.77 -16.08 -12.17
CA ALA A 160 41.45 -17.37 -12.28
C ALA A 160 41.86 -17.99 -10.93
N ARG A 161 41.71 -17.26 -9.81
CA ARG A 161 42.12 -17.76 -8.49
C ARG A 161 40.99 -18.43 -7.76
N THR A 162 41.31 -19.52 -7.07
CA THR A 162 40.39 -20.20 -6.17
C THR A 162 40.03 -19.31 -4.98
N ARG A 163 38.75 -19.22 -4.66
CA ARG A 163 38.25 -18.52 -3.48
C ARG A 163 38.79 -19.14 -2.19
N THR A 164 38.95 -18.32 -1.20
CA THR A 164 39.41 -18.70 0.16
C THR A 164 38.38 -18.24 1.18
N ARG A 165 38.55 -18.64 2.45
CA ARG A 165 37.69 -18.13 3.55
C ARG A 165 37.78 -16.60 3.76
N PHE A 166 38.80 -15.93 3.20
CA PHE A 166 39.02 -14.50 3.25
C PHE A 166 38.55 -13.78 2.00
N SER A 167 38.10 -14.49 0.97
CA SER A 167 37.43 -13.92 -0.21
C SER A 167 36.18 -13.18 0.22
N ASP A 168 35.70 -12.28 -0.61
CA ASP A 168 34.44 -11.58 -0.32
C ASP A 168 33.26 -12.55 -0.36
N CYS A 169 32.08 -12.14 0.14
CA CYS A 169 30.90 -12.99 0.02
C CYS A 169 30.62 -13.31 -1.45
N GLU A 170 29.99 -14.44 -1.71
CA GLU A 170 29.76 -14.90 -3.08
C GLU A 170 28.89 -13.90 -3.87
N ALA A 171 27.85 -13.38 -3.26
CA ALA A 171 26.97 -12.38 -3.88
C ALA A 171 27.71 -11.12 -4.34
N CYS A 172 28.59 -10.55 -3.48
CA CYS A 172 29.41 -9.39 -3.86
C CYS A 172 30.42 -9.70 -4.97
N GLU A 173 31.01 -10.90 -4.99
CA GLU A 173 31.92 -11.29 -6.07
C GLU A 173 31.17 -11.50 -7.40
N ILE A 174 29.96 -12.06 -7.37
CA ILE A 174 29.06 -12.16 -8.52
C ILE A 174 28.77 -10.77 -9.08
N CYS A 175 28.39 -9.82 -8.20
CA CYS A 175 28.14 -8.44 -8.62
C CYS A 175 29.35 -7.82 -9.32
N ARG A 176 30.55 -7.96 -8.77
CA ARG A 176 31.79 -7.43 -9.38
C ARG A 176 32.10 -8.07 -10.74
N ARG A 177 31.89 -9.37 -10.89
CA ARG A 177 32.08 -10.09 -12.18
C ARG A 177 31.09 -9.64 -13.22
N ALA A 178 29.82 -9.49 -12.85
CA ALA A 178 28.77 -9.00 -13.72
C ALA A 178 29.03 -7.55 -14.15
N CYS A 179 29.44 -6.67 -13.23
CA CYS A 179 29.83 -5.29 -13.55
C CYS A 179 31.01 -5.20 -14.52
N HIS A 180 31.95 -6.18 -14.51
CA HIS A 180 32.99 -6.26 -15.52
C HIS A 180 32.40 -6.45 -16.93
N HIS A 181 31.47 -7.39 -17.09
CA HIS A 181 30.82 -7.63 -18.39
C HIS A 181 29.94 -6.45 -18.79
N LEU A 182 29.25 -5.84 -17.85
CA LEU A 182 28.47 -4.61 -18.09
C LEU A 182 29.34 -3.48 -18.64
N THR A 183 30.52 -3.26 -18.04
CA THR A 183 31.47 -2.24 -18.50
C THR A 183 32.02 -2.54 -19.90
N ALA A 184 32.13 -3.82 -20.27
CA ALA A 184 32.49 -4.26 -21.60
C ALA A 184 31.35 -4.13 -22.64
N GLY A 185 30.13 -3.73 -22.21
CA GLY A 185 28.95 -3.59 -23.06
C GLY A 185 28.19 -4.90 -23.32
N ASP A 186 28.49 -5.97 -22.59
CA ASP A 186 27.86 -7.28 -22.73
C ASP A 186 26.76 -7.47 -21.70
N ASP A 187 25.60 -6.86 -21.95
CA ASP A 187 24.44 -6.89 -21.05
C ASP A 187 23.93 -8.33 -20.79
N GLU A 188 23.88 -9.17 -21.82
CA GLU A 188 23.37 -10.54 -21.67
C GLU A 188 24.27 -11.38 -20.76
N ARG A 189 25.57 -11.26 -20.90
CA ARG A 189 26.52 -11.97 -20.06
C ARG A 189 26.54 -11.42 -18.65
N ALA A 190 26.40 -10.10 -18.48
CA ALA A 190 26.27 -9.49 -17.16
C ALA A 190 25.06 -10.03 -16.40
N LEU A 191 23.88 -10.06 -17.05
CA LEU A 191 22.63 -10.59 -16.48
C LEU A 191 22.73 -12.09 -16.16
N ALA A 192 23.36 -12.88 -17.04
CA ALA A 192 23.58 -14.31 -16.78
C ALA A 192 24.46 -14.55 -15.55
N VAL A 193 25.48 -13.72 -15.32
CA VAL A 193 26.34 -13.80 -14.14
C VAL A 193 25.57 -13.36 -12.88
N TRP A 194 24.73 -12.34 -12.96
CA TRP A 194 23.92 -11.85 -11.83
C TRP A 194 22.80 -12.79 -11.40
N GLU A 195 22.35 -13.72 -12.25
CA GLU A 195 21.14 -14.51 -12.04
C GLU A 195 21.03 -15.16 -10.63
N PRO A 196 22.10 -15.75 -10.03
CA PRO A 196 21.99 -16.29 -8.68
C PRO A 196 21.63 -15.25 -7.61
N VAL A 197 22.09 -14.02 -7.77
CA VAL A 197 21.81 -12.90 -6.84
C VAL A 197 20.42 -12.31 -7.12
N LEU A 198 20.09 -12.07 -8.39
CA LEU A 198 18.79 -11.52 -8.78
C LEU A 198 17.62 -12.49 -8.51
N ALA A 199 17.91 -13.81 -8.40
CA ALA A 199 16.96 -14.83 -8.01
C ALA A 199 16.93 -15.09 -6.49
N GLY A 200 17.67 -14.32 -5.68
CA GLY A 200 17.69 -14.44 -4.22
C GLY A 200 18.41 -15.67 -3.68
N LYS A 201 19.11 -16.46 -4.51
CA LYS A 201 19.86 -17.66 -4.08
C LYS A 201 21.15 -17.30 -3.35
N GLU A 202 21.76 -16.21 -3.71
CA GLU A 202 22.96 -15.65 -3.10
C GLU A 202 22.65 -14.23 -2.61
N SER A 203 22.89 -13.98 -1.31
CA SER A 203 22.57 -12.69 -0.70
C SER A 203 23.57 -12.34 0.39
N CYS A 204 23.59 -11.08 0.76
CA CYS A 204 24.26 -10.57 1.95
C CYS A 204 23.59 -9.22 2.33
N GLN A 205 24.17 -8.48 3.27
CA GLN A 205 23.63 -7.23 3.76
C GLN A 205 23.47 -6.15 2.67
N GLU A 206 24.30 -6.13 1.62
CA GLU A 206 24.23 -5.17 0.52
C GLU A 206 23.59 -5.76 -0.76
N GLU A 207 23.49 -7.08 -0.82
CA GLU A 207 22.96 -7.80 -1.97
C GLU A 207 21.62 -8.49 -1.60
N PRO A 208 20.64 -8.47 -2.48
CA PRO A 208 20.70 -8.16 -3.92
C PRO A 208 20.55 -6.68 -4.30
N ALA A 209 20.29 -5.75 -3.37
CA ALA A 209 19.94 -4.35 -3.69
C ALA A 209 20.99 -3.66 -4.59
N ARG A 210 22.28 -3.88 -4.31
CA ARG A 210 23.37 -3.36 -5.14
C ARG A 210 23.31 -3.93 -6.56
N SER A 211 23.31 -5.25 -6.72
CA SER A 211 23.23 -5.92 -8.03
C SER A 211 22.00 -5.50 -8.81
N VAL A 212 20.84 -5.40 -8.17
CA VAL A 212 19.61 -4.93 -8.79
C VAL A 212 19.78 -3.54 -9.39
N SER A 213 20.33 -2.58 -8.64
CA SER A 213 20.50 -1.21 -9.13
C SER A 213 21.31 -1.10 -10.43
N TYR A 214 22.32 -1.95 -10.59
CA TYR A 214 23.12 -2.04 -11.82
C TYR A 214 22.43 -2.81 -12.94
N ALA A 215 21.59 -3.81 -12.63
CA ALA A 215 20.93 -4.68 -13.59
C ALA A 215 19.71 -4.03 -14.27
N LEU A 216 19.12 -2.97 -13.71
CA LEU A 216 17.88 -2.35 -14.19
C LEU A 216 17.96 -1.93 -15.67
N LEU A 217 18.97 -1.17 -16.06
CA LEU A 217 19.11 -0.70 -17.45
C LEU A 217 19.49 -1.82 -18.43
N PRO A 218 20.40 -2.77 -18.10
CA PRO A 218 20.60 -4.00 -18.89
C PRO A 218 19.30 -4.78 -19.14
N LEU A 219 18.44 -4.95 -18.12
CA LEU A 219 17.16 -5.63 -18.28
C LEU A 219 16.25 -4.92 -19.29
N LEU A 220 16.16 -3.58 -19.22
CA LEU A 220 15.40 -2.81 -20.21
C LEU A 220 15.99 -2.95 -21.62
N ARG A 221 17.31 -2.83 -21.79
CA ARG A 221 17.97 -2.95 -23.11
C ARG A 221 17.85 -4.33 -23.74
N THR A 222 17.68 -5.36 -22.91
CA THR A 222 17.44 -6.75 -23.34
C THR A 222 15.96 -7.13 -23.42
N GLY A 223 15.03 -6.16 -23.27
CA GLY A 223 13.58 -6.36 -23.41
C GLY A 223 12.89 -7.02 -22.22
N ARG A 224 13.56 -7.18 -21.07
CA ARG A 224 13.01 -7.80 -19.85
C ARG A 224 12.36 -6.75 -18.94
N VAL A 225 11.38 -6.03 -19.50
CA VAL A 225 10.79 -4.83 -18.90
C VAL A 225 10.10 -5.12 -17.58
N GLU A 226 9.24 -6.16 -17.52
CA GLU A 226 8.51 -6.52 -16.30
C GLU A 226 9.48 -6.90 -15.17
N ARG A 227 10.51 -7.68 -15.48
CA ARG A 227 11.52 -8.02 -14.47
C ARG A 227 12.30 -6.81 -13.97
N ALA A 228 12.59 -5.84 -14.85
CA ALA A 228 13.22 -4.58 -14.42
C ALA A 228 12.31 -3.79 -13.48
N ARG A 229 11.01 -3.77 -13.74
CA ARG A 229 9.99 -3.15 -12.90
C ARG A 229 9.94 -3.79 -11.51
N GLU A 230 9.75 -5.10 -11.44
CA GLU A 230 9.68 -5.86 -10.19
C GLU A 230 10.95 -5.67 -9.34
N LEU A 231 12.11 -5.83 -9.96
CA LEU A 231 13.39 -5.66 -9.28
C LEU A 231 13.65 -4.21 -8.86
N HIS A 232 13.16 -3.20 -9.61
CA HIS A 232 13.25 -1.81 -9.16
C HIS A 232 12.47 -1.60 -7.86
N LEU A 233 11.23 -2.10 -7.76
CA LEU A 233 10.39 -1.94 -6.57
C LEU A 233 11.01 -2.63 -5.35
N ALA A 234 11.42 -3.89 -5.50
CA ALA A 234 12.03 -4.66 -4.41
C ALA A 234 13.40 -4.11 -4.01
N GLY A 235 14.29 -3.86 -5.00
CA GLY A 235 15.66 -3.43 -4.75
C GLY A 235 15.77 -2.02 -4.17
N TYR A 236 14.86 -1.12 -4.54
CA TYR A 236 14.83 0.23 -3.96
C TYR A 236 14.58 0.20 -2.44
N ARG A 237 13.71 -0.68 -1.95
CA ARG A 237 13.50 -0.84 -0.51
C ARG A 237 14.79 -1.19 0.25
N GLY A 238 15.66 -2.00 -0.36
CA GLY A 238 16.93 -2.41 0.25
C GLY A 238 17.98 -1.30 0.36
N CYS A 239 17.88 -0.22 -0.42
CA CYS A 239 18.86 0.87 -0.43
C CYS A 239 18.35 2.21 0.06
N ARG A 240 17.03 2.42 0.18
CA ARG A 240 16.45 3.72 0.55
C ARG A 240 16.99 4.22 1.90
N ARG A 241 17.26 5.54 1.96
CA ARG A 241 17.77 6.26 3.14
C ARG A 241 19.08 5.73 3.70
N ASN A 242 19.74 4.78 3.04
CA ASN A 242 20.99 4.18 3.50
C ASN A 242 22.20 4.93 2.94
N PRO A 243 23.02 5.63 3.79
CA PRO A 243 24.17 6.39 3.32
C PRO A 243 25.23 5.55 2.61
N SER A 244 25.41 4.27 2.95
CA SER A 244 26.38 3.38 2.30
C SER A 244 25.91 2.85 0.95
N MET A 245 24.66 3.12 0.58
CA MET A 245 24.04 2.71 -0.69
C MET A 245 23.49 3.91 -1.48
N ALA A 246 24.06 5.10 -1.25
CA ALA A 246 23.60 6.31 -1.91
C ALA A 246 23.74 6.25 -3.44
N GLY A 247 24.80 5.62 -3.93
CA GLY A 247 25.00 5.40 -5.36
C GLY A 247 23.91 4.54 -5.99
N GLU A 248 23.46 3.53 -5.27
CA GLU A 248 22.35 2.64 -5.69
C GLU A 248 21.03 3.43 -5.78
N VAL A 249 20.71 4.26 -4.79
CA VAL A 249 19.57 5.19 -4.84
C VAL A 249 19.66 6.08 -6.09
N GLY A 250 20.87 6.63 -6.37
CA GLY A 250 21.10 7.42 -7.59
C GLY A 250 20.75 6.66 -8.88
N ARG A 251 20.98 5.34 -8.95
CA ARG A 251 20.63 4.50 -10.10
C ARG A 251 19.13 4.28 -10.23
N HIS A 252 18.41 4.15 -9.12
CA HIS A 252 16.95 4.07 -9.12
C HIS A 252 16.32 5.40 -9.58
N LEU A 253 16.88 6.56 -9.21
CA LEU A 253 16.46 7.85 -9.75
C LEU A 253 16.69 7.96 -11.25
N GLU A 254 17.87 7.50 -11.73
CA GLU A 254 18.18 7.43 -13.16
C GLU A 254 17.21 6.51 -13.91
N PHE A 255 16.85 5.35 -13.34
CA PHE A 255 15.85 4.45 -13.90
C PHE A 255 14.50 5.15 -14.08
N CYS A 256 13.99 5.86 -13.07
CA CYS A 256 12.76 6.63 -13.17
C CYS A 256 12.85 7.69 -14.30
N ALA A 257 13.95 8.42 -14.38
CA ALA A 257 14.17 9.43 -15.42
C ALA A 257 14.19 8.87 -16.86
N LEU A 258 14.65 7.63 -17.02
CA LEU A 258 14.80 6.98 -18.34
C LEU A 258 13.61 6.11 -18.77
N THR A 259 12.57 6.03 -17.93
CA THR A 259 11.37 5.20 -18.17
C THR A 259 10.05 5.96 -18.11
N GLY A 260 10.10 7.32 -18.17
CA GLY A 260 8.90 8.17 -18.13
C GLY A 260 8.25 8.27 -16.74
N ASN A 261 9.02 8.06 -15.67
CA ASN A 261 8.56 8.07 -14.28
C ASN A 261 9.18 9.22 -13.48
N GLU A 262 9.33 10.40 -14.11
CA GLU A 262 10.05 11.54 -13.53
C GLU A 262 9.37 12.04 -12.24
N ALA A 263 8.05 12.04 -12.17
CA ALA A 263 7.30 12.43 -10.98
C ALA A 263 7.60 11.48 -9.81
N ARG A 264 7.59 10.16 -10.06
CA ARG A 264 8.00 9.17 -9.06
C ARG A 264 9.46 9.36 -8.66
N GLY A 265 10.34 9.68 -9.60
CA GLY A 265 11.73 10.02 -9.31
C GLY A 265 11.87 11.20 -8.32
N LEU A 266 11.04 12.24 -8.43
CA LEU A 266 11.02 13.35 -7.47
C LEU A 266 10.52 12.93 -6.08
N GLU A 267 9.55 12.02 -6.00
CA GLU A 267 9.11 11.43 -4.72
C GLU A 267 10.26 10.64 -4.06
N LEU A 268 10.94 9.78 -4.81
CA LEU A 268 12.09 9.03 -4.31
C LEU A 268 13.23 9.96 -3.87
N LEU A 269 13.46 11.05 -4.59
CA LEU A 269 14.44 12.06 -4.20
C LEU A 269 14.08 12.73 -2.86
N ALA A 270 12.80 13.02 -2.64
CA ALA A 270 12.31 13.61 -1.39
C ALA A 270 12.46 12.62 -0.21
N GLU A 271 12.14 11.35 -0.42
CA GLU A 271 12.32 10.30 0.59
C GLU A 271 13.78 10.15 1.02
N ASN A 272 14.72 10.34 0.10
CA ASN A 272 16.15 10.17 0.33
C ASN A 272 16.90 11.49 0.58
N ARG A 273 16.20 12.53 1.03
CA ARG A 273 16.81 13.85 1.30
C ARG A 273 17.98 13.81 2.29
N ASN A 274 17.95 12.87 3.24
CA ASN A 274 19.03 12.67 4.20
C ASN A 274 20.38 12.38 3.52
N LEU A 275 20.41 11.76 2.35
CA LEU A 275 21.65 11.41 1.64
C LEU A 275 22.46 12.63 1.14
N PHE A 276 21.85 13.82 1.09
CA PHE A 276 22.61 15.03 0.78
C PHE A 276 23.58 15.45 1.90
N ASP A 277 23.33 15.03 3.14
CA ASP A 277 24.09 15.44 4.34
C ASP A 277 24.79 14.28 5.04
N GLU A 278 24.27 13.08 4.97
CA GLU A 278 24.78 11.93 5.72
C GLU A 278 25.85 11.14 4.97
N VAL A 279 26.04 11.38 3.66
CA VAL A 279 27.05 10.70 2.84
C VAL A 279 28.37 11.46 2.89
N ASP A 280 29.34 10.99 3.69
CA ASP A 280 30.70 11.57 3.79
C ASP A 280 31.69 10.92 2.79
N SER A 281 31.31 9.84 2.13
CA SER A 281 32.10 9.22 1.06
C SER A 281 32.02 10.02 -0.24
N PRO A 282 33.15 10.62 -0.72
CA PRO A 282 33.14 11.41 -1.94
C PRO A 282 32.75 10.60 -3.20
N LEU A 283 33.08 9.30 -3.25
CA LEU A 283 32.73 8.45 -4.39
C LEU A 283 31.23 8.09 -4.41
N GLU A 284 30.67 7.71 -3.27
CA GLU A 284 29.23 7.44 -3.14
C GLU A 284 28.41 8.72 -3.37
N GLN A 285 28.90 9.86 -2.84
CA GLN A 285 28.27 11.16 -3.09
C GLN A 285 28.26 11.51 -4.59
N LEU A 286 29.37 11.27 -5.31
CA LEU A 286 29.46 11.50 -6.75
C LEU A 286 28.45 10.62 -7.52
N ASP A 287 28.35 9.35 -7.17
CA ASP A 287 27.42 8.41 -7.83
C ASP A 287 25.94 8.80 -7.56
N PHE A 288 25.61 9.18 -6.31
CA PHE A 288 24.29 9.69 -5.93
C PHE A 288 23.94 10.97 -6.69
N LEU A 289 24.80 11.99 -6.60
CA LEU A 289 24.59 13.29 -7.26
C LEU A 289 24.49 13.15 -8.78
N THR A 290 25.18 12.19 -9.38
CA THR A 290 25.05 11.91 -10.83
C THR A 290 23.64 11.40 -11.17
N GLY A 291 23.09 10.47 -10.39
CA GLY A 291 21.73 9.99 -10.59
C GLY A 291 20.68 11.08 -10.36
N VAL A 292 20.87 11.90 -9.32
CA VAL A 292 20.03 13.08 -9.07
C VAL A 292 20.06 14.04 -10.26
N GLU A 293 21.26 14.33 -10.82
CA GLU A 293 21.37 15.23 -11.97
C GLU A 293 20.70 14.68 -13.21
N VAL A 294 20.79 13.38 -13.48
CA VAL A 294 20.08 12.74 -14.60
C VAL A 294 18.57 12.96 -14.47
N LEU A 295 18.01 12.74 -13.29
CA LEU A 295 16.59 12.99 -13.01
C LEU A 295 16.21 14.47 -13.23
N LEU A 296 16.91 15.38 -12.56
CA LEU A 296 16.62 16.81 -12.65
C LEU A 296 16.81 17.37 -14.06
N GLN A 297 17.81 16.89 -14.80
CA GLN A 297 18.02 17.22 -16.22
C GLN A 297 16.83 16.81 -17.07
N ARG A 298 16.27 15.63 -16.82
CA ARG A 298 15.11 15.14 -17.54
C ARG A 298 13.88 15.98 -17.23
N VAL A 299 13.57 16.23 -15.94
CA VAL A 299 12.44 17.05 -15.50
C VAL A 299 12.53 18.47 -16.09
N GLU A 300 13.71 19.09 -16.06
CA GLU A 300 13.94 20.41 -16.67
C GLU A 300 13.73 20.40 -18.19
N SER A 301 14.19 19.34 -18.90
CA SER A 301 14.01 19.21 -20.34
C SER A 301 12.55 19.06 -20.77
N LEU A 302 11.68 18.61 -19.86
CA LEU A 302 10.24 18.52 -20.05
C LEU A 302 9.51 19.85 -19.73
N GLY A 303 10.24 20.91 -19.37
CA GLY A 303 9.69 22.24 -19.11
C GLY A 303 9.34 22.51 -17.63
N HIS A 304 9.65 21.60 -16.72
CA HIS A 304 9.28 21.66 -15.30
C HIS A 304 10.42 22.12 -14.38
N GLY A 305 11.30 23.00 -14.85
CA GLY A 305 12.46 23.50 -14.09
C GLY A 305 12.13 24.27 -12.82
N GLU A 306 10.95 24.84 -12.72
CA GLU A 306 10.49 25.63 -11.57
C GLU A 306 9.76 24.79 -10.50
N LEU A 307 9.55 23.49 -10.73
CA LEU A 307 8.97 22.61 -9.72
C LEU A 307 9.82 22.58 -8.45
N PRO A 308 9.20 22.44 -7.27
CA PRO A 308 9.93 22.23 -6.04
C PRO A 308 10.68 20.89 -6.09
N ALA A 309 11.89 20.86 -5.58
CA ALA A 309 12.69 19.66 -5.47
C ALA A 309 13.31 19.54 -4.06
N ALA A 310 13.37 18.32 -3.54
CA ALA A 310 14.05 18.05 -2.30
C ALA A 310 15.58 18.02 -2.52
N GLY A 311 16.31 18.81 -1.75
CA GLY A 311 17.74 18.94 -1.89
C GLY A 311 18.43 19.22 -0.54
N HIS A 312 19.63 19.78 -0.59
CA HIS A 312 20.40 20.13 0.61
C HIS A 312 19.54 20.92 1.60
N PRO A 313 19.66 20.68 2.92
CA PRO A 313 18.88 21.38 3.92
C PRO A 313 19.21 22.87 4.00
N GLY A 314 18.33 23.61 4.69
CA GLY A 314 18.52 25.03 4.97
C GLY A 314 17.94 25.99 3.94
N ARG A 315 17.48 25.53 2.78
CA ARG A 315 16.72 26.34 1.80
C ARG A 315 15.76 25.50 0.96
N THR A 316 14.80 26.17 0.35
CA THR A 316 13.93 25.58 -0.67
C THR A 316 14.66 25.56 -2.02
N TRP A 317 14.40 24.53 -2.82
CA TRP A 317 15.01 24.33 -4.12
C TRP A 317 13.95 24.22 -5.20
N THR A 318 14.25 24.77 -6.37
CA THR A 318 13.61 24.39 -7.61
C THR A 318 14.46 23.32 -8.31
N VAL A 319 13.85 22.58 -9.25
CA VAL A 319 14.55 21.59 -10.08
C VAL A 319 15.79 22.18 -10.74
N SER A 320 15.65 23.33 -11.43
CA SER A 320 16.78 24.00 -12.09
C SER A 320 17.83 24.49 -11.12
N GLY A 321 17.43 25.05 -9.97
CA GLY A 321 18.35 25.53 -8.93
C GLY A 321 19.13 24.40 -8.27
N LEU A 322 18.47 23.29 -7.95
CA LEU A 322 19.12 22.12 -7.38
C LEU A 322 20.06 21.45 -8.39
N ARG A 323 19.63 21.34 -9.65
CA ARG A 323 20.46 20.79 -10.73
C ARG A 323 21.78 21.55 -10.88
N ALA A 324 21.76 22.87 -10.85
CA ALA A 324 22.98 23.67 -10.96
C ALA A 324 23.94 23.42 -9.81
N GLU A 325 23.43 23.32 -8.57
CA GLU A 325 24.23 23.00 -7.38
C GLU A 325 24.85 21.60 -7.45
N VAL A 326 23.99 20.59 -7.76
CA VAL A 326 24.39 19.19 -7.88
C VAL A 326 25.47 19.01 -8.95
N ARG A 327 25.28 19.65 -10.12
CA ARG A 327 26.27 19.62 -11.20
C ARG A 327 27.61 20.16 -10.74
N THR A 328 27.62 21.32 -10.10
CA THR A 328 28.87 21.96 -9.64
C THR A 328 29.64 21.05 -8.68
N ARG A 329 28.93 20.42 -7.73
CA ARG A 329 29.56 19.51 -6.75
C ARG A 329 30.05 18.21 -7.40
N ALA A 330 29.24 17.62 -8.27
CA ALA A 330 29.60 16.37 -8.95
C ALA A 330 30.78 16.56 -9.94
N ASP A 331 30.83 17.69 -10.65
CA ASP A 331 31.94 18.02 -11.54
C ASP A 331 33.24 18.23 -10.76
N ASP A 332 33.22 18.91 -9.61
CA ASP A 332 34.37 19.06 -8.72
C ASP A 332 34.90 17.70 -8.22
N LEU A 333 33.99 16.85 -7.72
CA LEU A 333 34.36 15.52 -7.22
C LEU A 333 34.96 14.66 -8.35
N ALA A 334 34.37 14.64 -9.53
CA ALA A 334 34.88 13.88 -10.67
C ALA A 334 36.27 14.36 -11.10
N ALA A 335 36.47 15.69 -11.15
CA ALA A 335 37.75 16.26 -11.52
C ALA A 335 38.87 15.94 -10.47
N ARG A 336 38.53 15.90 -9.19
CA ARG A 336 39.44 15.50 -8.12
C ARG A 336 39.86 14.04 -8.24
N PHE A 337 38.95 13.13 -8.53
CA PHE A 337 39.25 11.73 -8.78
C PHE A 337 40.10 11.55 -10.04
N ASP A 338 39.77 12.21 -11.14
CA ASP A 338 40.53 12.13 -12.38
C ASP A 338 41.96 12.68 -12.20
N THR A 339 42.10 13.79 -11.47
CA THR A 339 43.41 14.34 -11.11
C THR A 339 44.23 13.33 -10.32
N ARG A 340 43.64 12.68 -9.29
CA ARG A 340 44.30 11.63 -8.51
C ARG A 340 44.69 10.43 -9.38
N ASN A 341 43.77 9.98 -10.25
CA ASN A 341 43.97 8.80 -11.05
C ASN A 341 44.90 9.02 -12.25
N GLY A 342 45.12 10.27 -12.68
CA GLY A 342 45.83 10.58 -13.92
C GLY A 342 45.09 10.20 -15.20
N THR A 343 43.77 10.02 -15.13
CA THR A 343 42.87 9.61 -16.24
C THR A 343 41.63 10.52 -16.27
N THR A 344 40.77 10.38 -17.29
CA THR A 344 39.46 11.05 -17.39
C THR A 344 38.31 10.09 -17.13
N THR A 345 38.61 8.90 -16.67
CA THR A 345 37.66 7.78 -16.57
C THR A 345 36.42 8.09 -15.74
N VAL A 346 36.57 8.81 -14.62
CA VAL A 346 35.45 9.13 -13.73
C VAL A 346 34.53 10.17 -14.40
N THR A 347 35.10 11.24 -14.94
CA THR A 347 34.34 12.25 -15.71
C THR A 347 33.64 11.64 -16.92
N ASP A 348 34.32 10.77 -17.67
CA ASP A 348 33.75 10.15 -18.87
C ASP A 348 32.58 9.22 -18.53
N ARG A 349 32.66 8.44 -17.45
CA ARG A 349 31.58 7.60 -16.96
C ARG A 349 30.36 8.44 -16.52
N ARG A 350 30.63 9.54 -15.77
CA ARG A 350 29.56 10.46 -15.38
C ARG A 350 28.88 11.07 -16.60
N ARG A 351 29.64 11.57 -17.59
CA ARG A 351 29.10 12.13 -18.82
C ARG A 351 28.27 11.09 -19.59
N ALA A 352 28.77 9.85 -19.71
CA ALA A 352 28.04 8.78 -20.37
C ALA A 352 26.67 8.49 -19.69
N ARG A 353 26.52 8.69 -18.38
CA ARG A 353 25.22 8.57 -17.69
C ARG A 353 24.30 9.75 -18.03
N LEU A 354 24.81 10.98 -18.02
CA LEU A 354 24.06 12.21 -18.34
C LEU A 354 23.58 12.25 -19.81
N ASP A 355 24.37 11.68 -20.72
CA ASP A 355 24.07 11.68 -22.16
C ASP A 355 23.10 10.55 -22.59
N ARG A 356 22.65 9.71 -21.66
CA ARG A 356 21.70 8.63 -21.96
C ARG A 356 20.35 9.20 -22.39
N ALA A 357 19.86 8.71 -23.52
CA ALA A 357 18.48 8.97 -23.94
C ALA A 357 17.50 8.12 -23.14
N PRO A 358 16.25 8.58 -22.96
CA PRO A 358 15.18 7.75 -22.40
C PRO A 358 15.08 6.40 -23.14
N LEU A 359 14.89 5.32 -22.40
CA LEU A 359 14.76 3.96 -22.93
C LEU A 359 13.31 3.60 -23.22
N LEU A 360 12.39 4.14 -22.43
CA LEU A 360 10.95 3.97 -22.60
C LEU A 360 10.28 5.34 -22.41
N ASP A 361 9.25 5.61 -23.21
CA ASP A 361 8.45 6.83 -23.09
C ASP A 361 7.50 6.77 -21.87
N ALA A 362 7.03 5.58 -21.54
CA ALA A 362 6.23 5.30 -20.37
C ALA A 362 6.41 3.85 -19.92
N LEU A 363 6.61 3.65 -18.64
CA LEU A 363 6.56 2.37 -17.96
C LEU A 363 5.56 2.51 -16.81
N GLU A 364 4.54 1.66 -16.74
CA GLU A 364 3.64 1.59 -15.58
C GLU A 364 4.41 1.01 -14.38
N LEU A 365 5.16 1.88 -13.70
CA LEU A 365 6.07 1.48 -12.64
C LEU A 365 5.33 1.12 -11.36
N THR A 366 4.33 1.91 -10.99
CA THR A 366 3.47 1.70 -9.81
C THR A 366 2.01 1.84 -10.21
N LEU A 367 1.10 1.31 -9.38
CA LEU A 367 -0.34 1.44 -9.60
C LEU A 367 -0.80 2.91 -9.57
N ARG A 368 -0.11 3.75 -8.81
CA ARG A 368 -0.35 5.18 -8.76
C ARG A 368 0.52 5.88 -9.81
N THR A 369 -0.08 6.24 -10.94
CA THR A 369 0.62 6.98 -12.00
C THR A 369 0.47 8.49 -11.77
N ARG A 370 1.56 9.14 -11.35
CA ARG A 370 1.63 10.61 -11.26
C ARG A 370 2.35 11.20 -12.46
N SER A 371 1.82 12.31 -12.97
CA SER A 371 2.51 13.15 -13.95
C SER A 371 3.25 14.31 -13.27
N LEU A 372 4.18 14.95 -13.97
CA LEU A 372 4.84 16.15 -13.45
C LEU A 372 3.84 17.32 -13.26
N ASP A 373 2.74 17.32 -13.99
CA ASP A 373 1.67 18.30 -13.83
C ASP A 373 0.92 18.14 -12.49
N ASP A 374 0.85 16.92 -11.95
CA ASP A 374 0.25 16.64 -10.64
C ASP A 374 1.16 17.10 -9.48
N VAL A 375 2.47 17.26 -9.73
CA VAL A 375 3.44 17.77 -8.75
C VAL A 375 3.47 19.30 -8.73
N ALA A 376 3.03 19.95 -9.83
CA ALA A 376 2.95 21.39 -9.90
C ALA A 376 1.87 21.91 -8.94
N PRO A 377 2.11 23.03 -8.18
CA PRO A 377 1.03 23.70 -7.49
C PRO A 377 -0.02 24.08 -8.54
N ALA A 378 -1.29 23.69 -8.29
CA ALA A 378 -2.38 23.81 -9.23
C ALA A 378 -2.43 25.18 -9.90
N ALA A 379 -1.85 25.29 -11.09
CA ALA A 379 -2.29 26.30 -12.02
C ALA A 379 -3.74 25.94 -12.37
N PRO A 380 -4.66 26.94 -12.51
CA PRO A 380 -6.01 26.63 -12.89
C PRO A 380 -5.96 25.87 -14.21
N THR A 381 -6.16 24.57 -14.13
CA THR A 381 -6.18 23.65 -15.27
C THR A 381 -7.26 24.15 -16.22
N ALA A 382 -6.85 24.49 -17.43
CA ALA A 382 -7.80 24.62 -18.52
C ALA A 382 -8.49 23.26 -18.66
N ALA A 383 -9.76 23.20 -18.28
CA ALA A 383 -10.57 22.02 -18.43
C ALA A 383 -10.48 21.49 -19.87
N PRO A 384 -10.51 20.18 -20.11
CA PRO A 384 -10.58 19.62 -21.46
C PRO A 384 -11.72 20.32 -22.20
N ALA A 385 -11.45 20.76 -23.44
CA ALA A 385 -12.39 21.56 -24.22
C ALA A 385 -13.76 20.84 -24.26
N PRO A 386 -14.78 21.38 -23.58
CA PRO A 386 -16.11 20.80 -23.65
C PRO A 386 -16.67 20.95 -25.07
N ARG A 387 -17.69 20.17 -25.41
CA ARG A 387 -18.62 20.51 -26.48
C ARG A 387 -18.80 22.00 -26.43
N THR A 388 -18.73 22.69 -27.58
CA THR A 388 -18.93 24.16 -27.67
C THR A 388 -20.13 24.53 -26.79
N ALA A 389 -19.87 24.81 -25.50
CA ALA A 389 -20.88 25.38 -24.63
C ALA A 389 -21.33 26.66 -25.31
N GLU A 390 -22.62 26.86 -25.49
CA GLU A 390 -23.11 28.11 -25.98
C GLU A 390 -22.51 29.20 -25.09
N ALA A 391 -21.89 30.20 -25.71
CA ALA A 391 -21.20 31.28 -24.99
C ALA A 391 -22.09 31.84 -23.89
N VAL A 392 -21.58 31.99 -22.70
CA VAL A 392 -22.31 32.61 -21.58
C VAL A 392 -22.67 34.02 -21.99
N PRO A 393 -23.95 34.45 -21.93
CA PRO A 393 -24.37 35.78 -22.37
C PRO A 393 -23.58 36.87 -21.66
N GLU A 394 -23.23 37.92 -22.43
CA GLU A 394 -22.60 39.14 -21.87
C GLU A 394 -23.62 40.05 -21.18
N SER A 395 -24.86 40.06 -21.67
CA SER A 395 -25.96 40.84 -21.09
C SER A 395 -26.41 40.19 -19.76
N LEU A 396 -26.45 41.02 -18.71
CA LEU A 396 -26.84 40.57 -17.38
C LEU A 396 -28.27 40.01 -17.32
N SER A 397 -29.23 40.69 -18.02
CA SER A 397 -30.61 40.19 -18.10
C SER A 397 -30.69 38.84 -18.80
N GLU A 398 -30.02 38.71 -19.94
CA GLU A 398 -29.99 37.41 -20.66
C GLU A 398 -29.32 36.32 -19.86
N LEU A 399 -28.25 36.64 -19.12
CA LEU A 399 -27.55 35.69 -18.28
C LEU A 399 -28.44 35.18 -17.14
N ILE A 400 -29.18 36.05 -16.45
CA ILE A 400 -30.10 35.64 -15.38
C ILE A 400 -31.22 34.75 -15.93
N LEU A 401 -31.86 35.19 -17.01
CA LEU A 401 -32.96 34.42 -17.63
C LEU A 401 -32.49 33.06 -18.14
N ARG A 402 -31.29 33.01 -18.70
CA ARG A 402 -30.68 31.73 -19.14
C ARG A 402 -30.37 30.83 -17.99
N ALA A 403 -29.77 31.36 -16.89
CA ALA A 403 -29.47 30.57 -15.71
C ALA A 403 -30.74 29.89 -15.17
N ARG A 404 -31.82 30.62 -15.01
CA ARG A 404 -33.13 30.10 -14.59
C ARG A 404 -33.69 29.05 -15.53
N ALA A 405 -33.64 29.31 -16.85
CA ALA A 405 -34.14 28.36 -17.85
C ALA A 405 -33.33 27.06 -17.93
N LEU A 406 -32.05 27.11 -17.66
CA LEU A 406 -31.20 25.93 -17.56
C LEU A 406 -31.44 25.18 -16.25
N ASP A 407 -31.63 25.91 -15.13
CA ASP A 407 -31.95 25.33 -13.83
C ASP A 407 -33.27 24.57 -13.84
N GLU A 408 -34.32 25.16 -14.40
CA GLU A 408 -35.63 24.52 -14.58
C GLU A 408 -35.53 23.19 -15.35
N LYS A 409 -34.57 23.07 -16.28
CA LYS A 409 -34.29 21.84 -17.03
C LYS A 409 -33.33 20.89 -16.31
N GLY A 410 -32.72 21.31 -15.23
CA GLY A 410 -31.64 20.59 -14.59
C GLY A 410 -30.43 20.41 -15.52
N HIS A 411 -30.09 21.42 -16.31
CA HIS A 411 -29.01 21.36 -17.30
C HIS A 411 -27.65 21.60 -16.62
N PRO A 412 -26.60 20.82 -16.89
CA PRO A 412 -25.29 20.95 -16.23
C PRO A 412 -24.62 22.32 -16.40
N ASP A 413 -24.86 23.02 -17.51
CA ASP A 413 -24.29 24.37 -17.78
C ASP A 413 -24.88 25.45 -16.86
N THR A 414 -25.89 25.18 -16.07
CA THR A 414 -26.48 26.09 -15.07
C THR A 414 -25.42 26.58 -14.10
N ARG A 415 -24.55 25.72 -13.63
CA ARG A 415 -23.48 26.05 -12.68
C ARG A 415 -22.54 27.15 -13.19
N ALA A 416 -22.17 27.12 -14.48
CA ALA A 416 -21.32 28.16 -15.09
C ALA A 416 -22.01 29.54 -15.08
N CYS A 417 -23.33 29.56 -15.33
CA CYS A 417 -24.13 30.80 -15.29
C CYS A 417 -24.21 31.36 -13.86
N TRP A 418 -24.52 30.51 -12.85
CA TRP A 418 -24.60 30.96 -11.46
C TRP A 418 -23.24 31.42 -10.92
N THR A 419 -22.15 30.72 -11.22
CA THR A 419 -20.80 31.14 -10.84
C THR A 419 -20.46 32.51 -11.41
N ARG A 420 -20.78 32.75 -12.68
CA ARG A 420 -20.58 34.08 -13.31
C ARG A 420 -21.43 35.15 -12.66
N LEU A 421 -22.71 34.86 -12.37
CA LEU A 421 -23.63 35.80 -11.72
C LEU A 421 -23.15 36.13 -10.30
N ARG A 422 -22.71 35.18 -9.49
CA ARG A 422 -22.11 35.44 -8.17
C ARG A 422 -20.95 36.43 -8.25
N THR A 423 -20.06 36.24 -9.21
CA THR A 423 -18.92 37.14 -9.42
C THR A 423 -19.37 38.56 -9.78
N LEU A 424 -20.39 38.68 -10.63
CA LEU A 424 -20.92 39.99 -11.06
C LEU A 424 -21.69 40.70 -9.93
N VAL A 425 -22.51 39.96 -9.18
CA VAL A 425 -23.31 40.52 -8.07
C VAL A 425 -22.44 40.97 -6.90
N ALA A 426 -21.29 40.28 -6.67
CA ALA A 426 -20.32 40.66 -5.64
C ALA A 426 -19.50 41.92 -5.99
N ALA A 427 -19.53 42.40 -7.25
CA ALA A 427 -18.77 43.56 -7.66
C ALA A 427 -19.34 44.87 -7.05
N PRO A 428 -18.48 45.79 -6.57
CA PRO A 428 -18.93 47.03 -5.92
C PRO A 428 -19.78 47.95 -6.81
N ASP A 429 -19.64 47.83 -8.12
CA ASP A 429 -20.35 48.62 -9.16
C ASP A 429 -21.56 47.89 -9.75
N TYR A 430 -21.99 46.79 -9.11
CA TYR A 430 -23.15 46.03 -9.55
C TYR A 430 -24.42 46.89 -9.58
N THR A 431 -25.11 46.84 -10.71
CA THR A 431 -26.43 47.48 -10.89
C THR A 431 -27.40 46.43 -11.41
N HIS A 432 -28.47 46.18 -10.65
CA HIS A 432 -29.49 45.21 -11.03
C HIS A 432 -30.29 45.73 -12.22
N PRO A 433 -30.58 44.91 -13.24
CA PRO A 433 -31.39 45.30 -14.39
C PRO A 433 -32.81 45.73 -13.99
N ASP A 434 -33.27 46.85 -14.54
CA ASP A 434 -34.68 47.26 -14.43
C ASP A 434 -35.49 46.57 -15.56
N ASP A 435 -35.63 45.24 -15.43
CA ASP A 435 -36.31 44.38 -16.40
C ASP A 435 -37.38 43.55 -15.68
N PRO A 436 -38.67 43.73 -16.02
CA PRO A 436 -39.74 42.94 -15.39
C PRO A 436 -39.59 41.42 -15.55
N ALA A 437 -38.93 40.95 -16.60
CA ALA A 437 -38.69 39.53 -16.81
C ALA A 437 -37.61 38.98 -15.86
N VAL A 438 -36.66 39.80 -15.44
CA VAL A 438 -35.63 39.46 -14.46
C VAL A 438 -36.17 39.49 -13.02
N GLY A 439 -37.12 40.41 -12.76
CA GLY A 439 -37.70 40.60 -11.44
C GLY A 439 -36.78 41.39 -10.48
N PRO A 440 -37.13 41.47 -9.20
CA PRO A 440 -36.36 42.26 -8.22
C PRO A 440 -35.04 41.56 -7.82
N LEU A 441 -34.09 42.32 -7.28
CA LEU A 441 -32.79 41.81 -6.80
C LEU A 441 -32.92 40.72 -5.75
N VAL A 442 -33.97 40.78 -4.90
CA VAL A 442 -34.22 39.76 -3.87
C VAL A 442 -34.46 38.39 -4.51
N LEU A 443 -35.10 38.31 -5.66
CA LEU A 443 -35.31 37.06 -6.40
C LEU A 443 -34.00 36.48 -6.93
N LEU A 444 -33.11 37.30 -7.50
CA LEU A 444 -31.78 36.82 -7.91
C LEU A 444 -30.94 36.35 -6.73
N ARG A 445 -31.06 37.02 -5.57
CA ARG A 445 -30.36 36.57 -4.37
C ARG A 445 -30.88 35.22 -3.86
N ALA A 446 -32.18 34.97 -3.94
CA ALA A 446 -32.79 33.69 -3.63
C ALA A 446 -32.26 32.59 -4.55
N ASP A 447 -32.19 32.86 -5.88
CA ASP A 447 -31.64 31.91 -6.88
C ASP A 447 -30.18 31.54 -6.57
N LEU A 448 -29.35 32.53 -6.24
CA LEU A 448 -27.93 32.32 -5.92
C LEU A 448 -27.73 31.53 -4.62
N LEU A 449 -28.60 31.78 -3.64
CA LEU A 449 -28.56 31.08 -2.36
C LEU A 449 -29.02 29.62 -2.49
N SER A 450 -30.05 29.38 -3.34
CA SER A 450 -30.51 28.02 -3.68
C SER A 450 -29.39 27.17 -4.35
N ASP A 451 -28.63 27.82 -5.29
CA ASP A 451 -27.47 27.18 -5.91
C ASP A 451 -26.35 26.91 -4.89
N GLU A 452 -26.11 27.80 -3.92
CA GLU A 452 -25.14 27.65 -2.85
C GLU A 452 -25.54 26.53 -1.91
N ALA A 453 -26.82 26.45 -1.53
CA ALA A 453 -27.39 25.37 -0.73
C ALA A 453 -27.20 23.99 -1.42
N SER A 454 -27.45 23.94 -2.74
CA SER A 454 -27.23 22.72 -3.53
C SER A 454 -25.75 22.30 -3.53
N GLN A 455 -24.82 23.26 -3.60
CA GLN A 455 -23.38 22.98 -3.53
C GLN A 455 -22.92 22.52 -2.15
N ALA A 456 -23.53 23.02 -1.06
CA ALA A 456 -23.27 22.52 0.30
C ALA A 456 -23.72 21.06 0.43
N GLY A 457 -24.90 20.72 -0.07
CA GLY A 457 -25.38 19.34 -0.10
C GLY A 457 -24.50 18.37 -0.93
N GLU A 458 -23.92 18.84 -2.04
CA GLU A 458 -22.95 18.04 -2.83
C GLU A 458 -21.63 17.78 -2.12
N LYS A 459 -21.33 18.55 -1.06
CA LYS A 459 -20.17 18.39 -0.19
C LYS A 459 -20.49 17.66 1.10
N ASP A 460 -21.68 17.06 1.20
CA ASP A 460 -22.22 16.40 2.39
C ASP A 460 -22.39 17.31 3.61
N ASP A 461 -22.29 18.65 3.43
CA ASP A 461 -22.62 19.61 4.49
C ASP A 461 -24.14 19.84 4.55
N HIS A 462 -24.85 18.80 5.00
CA HIS A 462 -26.31 18.80 5.09
C HIS A 462 -26.86 19.83 6.09
N ALA A 463 -26.05 20.26 7.08
CA ALA A 463 -26.45 21.29 8.02
C ALA A 463 -26.49 22.68 7.36
N GLU A 464 -25.43 23.02 6.64
CA GLU A 464 -25.36 24.28 5.88
C GLU A 464 -26.37 24.27 4.75
N ALA A 465 -26.51 23.16 4.02
CA ALA A 465 -27.49 23.01 2.95
C ALA A 465 -28.92 23.26 3.45
N ALA A 466 -29.35 22.68 4.56
CA ALA A 466 -30.67 22.90 5.13
C ALA A 466 -30.91 24.36 5.52
N ALA A 467 -29.93 25.01 6.19
CA ALA A 467 -30.02 26.40 6.59
C ALA A 467 -30.14 27.37 5.38
N LEU A 468 -29.31 27.15 4.35
CA LEU A 468 -29.30 27.95 3.14
C LEU A 468 -30.60 27.77 2.32
N HIS A 469 -31.16 26.54 2.24
CA HIS A 469 -32.46 26.32 1.59
C HIS A 469 -33.61 27.04 2.33
N GLU A 470 -33.62 27.08 3.66
CA GLU A 470 -34.62 27.82 4.44
C GLU A 470 -34.48 29.33 4.23
N GLU A 471 -33.24 29.86 4.19
CA GLU A 471 -33.00 31.30 3.87
C GLU A 471 -33.43 31.61 2.45
N ALA A 472 -33.11 30.77 1.46
CA ALA A 472 -33.57 30.92 0.10
C ALA A 472 -35.11 30.93 0.01
N ALA A 473 -35.78 30.06 0.72
CA ALA A 473 -37.25 30.01 0.79
C ALA A 473 -37.84 31.30 1.33
N ALA A 474 -37.28 31.90 2.36
CA ALA A 474 -37.73 33.16 2.92
C ALA A 474 -37.55 34.30 1.87
N LEU A 475 -36.43 34.34 1.14
CA LEU A 475 -36.22 35.35 0.07
C LEU A 475 -37.18 35.15 -1.12
N TYR A 476 -37.52 33.94 -1.48
CA TYR A 476 -38.55 33.67 -2.50
C TYR A 476 -39.94 34.10 -2.05
N GLU A 477 -40.31 33.95 -0.78
CA GLU A 477 -41.56 34.50 -0.24
C GLU A 477 -41.58 36.03 -0.31
N ASP A 478 -40.49 36.71 0.07
CA ASP A 478 -40.35 38.15 -0.04
C ASP A 478 -40.43 38.64 -1.50
N ALA A 479 -39.97 37.82 -2.44
CA ALA A 479 -40.05 38.10 -3.89
C ALA A 479 -41.45 37.81 -4.46
N GLY A 480 -42.35 37.18 -3.71
CA GLY A 480 -43.69 36.81 -4.18
C GLY A 480 -43.74 35.51 -5.01
N GLU A 481 -42.78 34.63 -4.79
CA GLU A 481 -42.59 33.36 -5.47
C GLU A 481 -42.86 32.15 -4.53
N PRO A 482 -44.09 31.93 -4.09
CA PRO A 482 -44.42 30.93 -3.08
C PRO A 482 -44.13 29.49 -3.55
N GLY A 483 -44.13 29.23 -4.85
CA GLY A 483 -43.83 27.91 -5.40
C GLY A 483 -42.34 27.54 -5.28
N HIS A 484 -41.44 28.48 -5.55
CA HIS A 484 -40.00 28.29 -5.30
C HIS A 484 -39.74 28.15 -3.81
N ALA A 485 -40.36 28.98 -2.97
CA ALA A 485 -40.24 28.86 -1.52
C ALA A 485 -40.66 27.49 -0.98
N ALA A 486 -41.76 26.92 -1.51
CA ALA A 486 -42.20 25.58 -1.14
C ALA A 486 -41.22 24.48 -1.59
N VAL A 487 -40.61 24.57 -2.77
CA VAL A 487 -39.60 23.67 -3.25
C VAL A 487 -38.35 23.70 -2.37
N GLU A 488 -37.86 24.93 -2.03
CA GLU A 488 -36.69 25.08 -1.16
C GLU A 488 -36.92 24.51 0.24
N ARG A 489 -38.09 24.76 0.86
CA ARG A 489 -38.45 24.13 2.14
C ARG A 489 -38.52 22.61 2.04
N GLY A 490 -39.05 22.08 0.95
CA GLY A 490 -39.05 20.63 0.71
C GLY A 490 -37.65 20.05 0.58
N THR A 491 -36.72 20.79 -0.02
CA THR A 491 -35.32 20.37 -0.14
C THR A 491 -34.58 20.50 1.20
N ALA A 492 -34.90 21.54 2.01
CA ALA A 492 -34.41 21.67 3.38
C ALA A 492 -34.80 20.47 4.27
N LEU A 493 -36.07 20.01 4.16
CA LEU A 493 -36.54 18.81 4.89
C LEU A 493 -35.76 17.56 4.50
N LEU A 494 -35.35 17.44 3.23
CA LEU A 494 -34.55 16.33 2.76
C LEU A 494 -33.12 16.39 3.37
N ALA A 495 -32.48 17.55 3.31
CA ALA A 495 -31.15 17.78 3.89
C ALA A 495 -31.15 17.55 5.41
N GLU A 496 -32.21 17.98 6.11
CA GLU A 496 -32.34 17.76 7.54
C GLU A 496 -32.49 16.26 7.88
N ALA A 497 -33.15 15.47 7.04
CA ALA A 497 -33.30 14.04 7.23
C ALA A 497 -31.97 13.29 7.09
N GLU A 498 -31.05 13.76 6.24
CA GLU A 498 -29.71 13.16 6.09
C GLU A 498 -28.83 13.34 7.36
N ARG A 499 -29.10 14.33 8.18
CA ARG A 499 -28.38 14.58 9.43
C ARG A 499 -28.70 13.61 10.55
N ALA A 500 -29.82 12.89 10.47
CA ALA A 500 -30.21 11.98 11.54
C ALA A 500 -29.26 10.77 11.59
N GLU A 501 -28.84 10.41 12.79
CA GLU A 501 -27.96 9.25 13.01
C GLU A 501 -28.76 7.98 13.29
N GLY A 502 -28.39 6.90 12.62
CA GLY A 502 -28.99 5.58 12.77
C GLY A 502 -30.29 5.38 11.97
N ALA A 503 -30.51 4.15 11.48
CA ALA A 503 -31.59 3.81 10.55
C ALA A 503 -33.00 4.10 11.12
N GLU A 504 -33.22 3.86 12.39
CA GLU A 504 -34.53 4.05 13.04
C GLU A 504 -34.85 5.54 13.21
N ALA A 505 -33.87 6.36 13.60
CA ALA A 505 -34.02 7.81 13.70
C ALA A 505 -34.23 8.45 12.33
N LYS A 506 -33.45 8.06 11.31
CA LYS A 506 -33.64 8.50 9.91
C LYS A 506 -35.03 8.16 9.41
N ALA A 507 -35.52 6.94 9.60
CA ALA A 507 -36.84 6.53 9.17
C ALA A 507 -37.98 7.35 9.82
N ALA A 508 -37.83 7.68 11.10
CA ALA A 508 -38.81 8.53 11.80
C ALA A 508 -38.81 9.96 11.26
N VAL A 509 -37.64 10.58 11.09
CA VAL A 509 -37.50 11.94 10.55
C VAL A 509 -38.05 12.00 9.10
N LEU A 510 -37.73 11.01 8.24
CA LEU A 510 -38.24 10.93 6.86
C LEU A 510 -39.76 10.80 6.81
N THR A 511 -40.36 10.12 7.79
CA THR A 511 -41.83 9.98 7.90
C THR A 511 -42.46 11.34 8.22
N ASP A 512 -41.93 12.06 9.18
CA ASP A 512 -42.43 13.40 9.57
C ASP A 512 -42.20 14.43 8.46
N ALA A 513 -41.04 14.38 7.79
CA ALA A 513 -40.71 15.20 6.64
C ALA A 513 -41.68 14.99 5.47
N HIS A 514 -42.03 13.74 5.16
CA HIS A 514 -43.04 13.43 4.14
C HIS A 514 -44.41 14.00 4.49
N VAL A 515 -44.89 13.83 5.73
CA VAL A 515 -46.16 14.40 6.17
C VAL A 515 -46.16 15.94 6.04
N THR A 516 -45.05 16.56 6.45
CA THR A 516 -44.90 18.02 6.35
C THR A 516 -44.87 18.48 4.88
N MET A 517 -44.16 17.73 4.01
CA MET A 517 -44.08 17.98 2.57
C MET A 517 -45.45 17.88 1.90
N VAL A 518 -46.30 16.89 2.26
CA VAL A 518 -47.66 16.75 1.75
C VAL A 518 -48.51 17.96 2.14
N ARG A 519 -48.45 18.39 3.39
CA ARG A 519 -49.20 19.58 3.88
C ARG A 519 -48.72 20.85 3.17
N LEU A 520 -47.43 21.01 3.01
CA LEU A 520 -46.84 22.17 2.29
C LEU A 520 -47.34 22.21 0.85
N HIS A 521 -47.31 21.06 0.15
CA HIS A 521 -47.81 20.95 -1.22
C HIS A 521 -49.31 21.28 -1.32
N GLU A 522 -50.17 20.75 -0.44
CA GLU A 522 -51.61 20.99 -0.40
C GLU A 522 -51.97 22.44 -0.09
N SER A 523 -51.14 23.14 0.69
CA SER A 523 -51.34 24.56 1.03
C SER A 523 -50.92 25.56 -0.07
N THR A 524 -50.05 25.08 -1.01
CA THR A 524 -49.51 25.92 -2.08
C THR A 524 -50.24 25.66 -3.40
N THR A 525 -51.05 26.56 -3.86
CA THR A 525 -51.94 26.36 -5.05
C THR A 525 -51.53 27.21 -6.22
N GLY A 526 -51.87 26.80 -7.45
CA GLY A 526 -51.64 27.58 -8.66
C GLY A 526 -50.19 27.58 -9.14
N LEU A 527 -49.47 26.50 -8.84
CA LEU A 527 -48.06 26.36 -9.20
C LEU A 527 -47.83 26.13 -10.70
N PRO A 528 -46.70 26.65 -11.25
CA PRO A 528 -46.22 26.24 -12.55
C PRO A 528 -45.99 24.72 -12.61
N PRO A 529 -46.23 24.08 -13.78
CA PRO A 529 -46.08 22.63 -13.88
C PRO A 529 -44.74 22.05 -13.44
N TYR A 530 -43.67 22.80 -13.63
CA TYR A 530 -42.32 22.36 -13.19
C TYR A 530 -42.21 22.30 -11.66
N GLN A 531 -42.68 23.36 -10.97
CA GLN A 531 -42.61 23.40 -9.49
C GLN A 531 -43.54 22.34 -8.88
N GLU A 532 -44.74 22.20 -9.39
CA GLU A 532 -45.69 21.13 -8.97
C GLU A 532 -45.06 19.73 -9.09
N ALA A 533 -44.46 19.43 -10.25
CA ALA A 533 -43.80 18.15 -10.47
C ALA A 533 -42.57 17.95 -9.57
N ARG A 534 -41.84 19.01 -9.25
CA ARG A 534 -40.70 18.97 -8.33
C ARG A 534 -41.14 18.66 -6.90
N LEU A 535 -42.24 19.24 -6.43
CA LEU A 535 -42.82 18.91 -5.12
C LEU A 535 -43.31 17.46 -5.04
N LEU A 536 -43.97 16.94 -6.07
CA LEU A 536 -44.36 15.53 -6.18
C LEU A 536 -43.15 14.59 -6.16
N ARG A 537 -42.04 14.98 -6.82
CA ARG A 537 -40.81 14.20 -6.78
C ARG A 537 -40.19 14.19 -5.39
N LEU A 538 -40.13 15.32 -4.68
CA LEU A 538 -39.63 15.40 -3.31
C LEU A 538 -40.41 14.49 -2.35
N ARG A 539 -41.75 14.43 -2.48
CA ARG A 539 -42.61 13.51 -1.74
C ARG A 539 -42.20 12.04 -1.96
N ALA A 540 -42.05 11.66 -3.25
CA ALA A 540 -41.62 10.31 -3.61
C ALA A 540 -40.20 10.00 -3.13
N THR A 541 -39.27 10.96 -3.21
CA THR A 541 -37.88 10.81 -2.76
C THR A 541 -37.81 10.53 -1.26
N LEU A 542 -38.52 11.30 -0.43
CA LEU A 542 -38.57 11.10 1.03
C LEU A 542 -39.03 9.69 1.43
N LEU A 543 -40.06 9.16 0.73
CA LEU A 543 -40.51 7.79 0.97
C LEU A 543 -39.54 6.74 0.41
N GLY A 544 -38.89 7.01 -0.73
CA GLY A 544 -37.86 6.15 -1.31
C GLY A 544 -36.65 6.00 -0.39
N MET A 545 -36.20 7.11 0.22
CA MET A 545 -35.13 7.12 1.21
C MET A 545 -35.54 6.35 2.48
N ARG A 546 -36.76 6.53 2.96
CA ARG A 546 -37.26 5.73 4.09
C ARG A 546 -37.24 4.23 3.78
N LEU A 547 -37.67 3.83 2.57
CA LEU A 547 -37.61 2.42 2.13
C LEU A 547 -36.16 1.91 2.11
N GLN A 548 -35.20 2.69 1.64
CA GLN A 548 -33.80 2.33 1.62
C GLN A 548 -33.26 1.99 3.01
N TRP A 549 -33.61 2.81 4.02
CA TRP A 549 -33.13 2.60 5.40
C TRP A 549 -33.88 1.48 6.14
N THR A 550 -35.19 1.34 5.92
CA THR A 550 -36.01 0.35 6.65
C THR A 550 -36.06 -1.01 5.95
N ARG A 551 -35.87 -1.06 4.64
CA ARG A 551 -36.03 -2.25 3.79
C ARG A 551 -37.33 -3.04 4.07
N SER A 552 -38.37 -2.36 4.56
CA SER A 552 -39.62 -2.98 4.92
C SER A 552 -40.58 -3.04 3.73
N GLU A 553 -41.16 -4.23 3.43
CA GLU A 553 -42.13 -4.45 2.35
C GLU A 553 -43.35 -3.51 2.45
N GLU A 554 -43.79 -3.14 3.67
CA GLU A 554 -44.90 -2.23 3.88
C GLU A 554 -44.68 -0.82 3.34
N HIS A 555 -43.40 -0.41 3.14
CA HIS A 555 -43.06 0.89 2.62
C HIS A 555 -42.99 0.94 1.10
N ILE A 556 -43.03 -0.18 0.39
CA ILE A 556 -42.92 -0.24 -1.09
C ILE A 556 -44.14 0.39 -1.77
N ALA A 557 -45.33 -0.03 -1.40
CA ALA A 557 -46.56 0.45 -2.04
C ALA A 557 -46.79 1.97 -1.92
N PRO A 558 -46.50 2.63 -0.77
CA PRO A 558 -46.58 4.08 -0.66
C PRO A 558 -45.64 4.82 -1.61
N VAL A 559 -44.40 4.34 -1.85
CA VAL A 559 -43.48 4.93 -2.81
C VAL A 559 -44.06 4.89 -4.23
N PHE A 560 -44.53 3.74 -4.65
CA PHE A 560 -45.15 3.60 -5.99
C PHE A 560 -46.37 4.50 -6.17
N ALA A 561 -47.20 4.69 -5.13
CA ALA A 561 -48.32 5.60 -5.18
C ALA A 561 -47.93 7.04 -5.46
N GLU A 562 -46.88 7.57 -4.81
CA GLU A 562 -46.36 8.90 -5.06
C GLU A 562 -45.71 9.02 -6.45
N LEU A 563 -44.99 7.96 -6.88
CA LEU A 563 -44.42 7.89 -8.24
C LEU A 563 -45.49 7.85 -9.35
N ASP A 564 -46.61 7.21 -9.13
CA ASP A 564 -47.76 7.21 -10.09
C ASP A 564 -48.38 8.60 -10.20
N LEU A 565 -48.49 9.33 -9.08
CA LEU A 565 -48.94 10.74 -9.10
C LEU A 565 -47.97 11.61 -9.89
N LEU A 566 -46.68 11.51 -9.58
CA LEU A 566 -45.64 12.24 -10.30
C LEU A 566 -45.64 11.93 -11.79
N HIS A 567 -45.64 10.65 -12.15
CA HIS A 567 -45.61 10.21 -13.54
C HIS A 567 -46.80 10.73 -14.34
N THR A 568 -48.01 10.60 -13.76
CA THR A 568 -49.25 11.07 -14.38
C THR A 568 -49.22 12.58 -14.62
N PHE A 569 -48.79 13.35 -13.63
CA PHE A 569 -48.73 14.79 -13.71
C PHE A 569 -47.64 15.25 -14.70
N ALA A 570 -46.40 14.75 -14.52
CA ALA A 570 -45.26 15.16 -15.34
C ALA A 570 -45.42 14.80 -16.81
N THR A 571 -46.06 13.64 -17.12
CA THR A 571 -46.36 13.24 -18.49
C THR A 571 -47.45 14.15 -19.12
N ARG A 572 -48.49 14.50 -18.35
CA ARG A 572 -49.54 15.40 -18.82
C ARG A 572 -49.00 16.79 -19.25
N HIS A 573 -48.01 17.29 -18.52
CA HIS A 573 -47.43 18.64 -18.68
C HIS A 573 -46.09 18.65 -19.41
N ASP A 574 -45.61 17.49 -19.88
CA ASP A 574 -44.33 17.27 -20.60
C ASP A 574 -43.10 17.81 -19.86
N VAL A 575 -43.03 17.55 -18.55
CA VAL A 575 -41.89 17.96 -17.72
C VAL A 575 -40.80 16.87 -17.78
N ALA A 576 -40.00 16.88 -18.87
CA ALA A 576 -39.09 15.83 -19.26
C ALA A 576 -38.09 15.42 -18.15
N GLY A 577 -37.48 16.40 -17.45
CA GLY A 577 -36.56 16.13 -16.35
C GLY A 577 -37.18 15.42 -15.16
N GLN A 578 -38.45 15.74 -14.84
CA GLN A 578 -39.17 15.09 -13.74
C GLN A 578 -39.72 13.70 -14.14
N ILE A 579 -40.02 13.48 -15.40
CA ILE A 579 -40.32 12.17 -15.93
C ILE A 579 -39.11 11.23 -15.78
N SER A 580 -37.94 11.69 -16.22
CA SER A 580 -36.71 10.89 -16.09
C SER A 580 -36.36 10.60 -14.63
N GLY A 581 -36.42 11.60 -13.74
CA GLY A 581 -36.16 11.44 -12.31
C GLY A 581 -37.14 10.47 -11.64
N GLY A 582 -38.44 10.55 -12.00
CA GLY A 582 -39.47 9.65 -11.50
C GLY A 582 -39.27 8.20 -11.94
N LEU A 583 -38.92 7.98 -13.22
CA LEU A 583 -38.62 6.63 -13.74
C LEU A 583 -37.36 6.03 -13.12
N LEU A 584 -36.35 6.84 -12.90
CA LEU A 584 -35.12 6.43 -12.22
C LEU A 584 -35.42 5.97 -10.78
N LEU A 585 -36.18 6.76 -10.02
CA LEU A 585 -36.58 6.43 -8.65
C LEU A 585 -37.48 5.19 -8.60
N ARG A 586 -38.34 5.01 -9.64
CA ARG A 586 -39.19 3.82 -9.78
C ARG A 586 -38.36 2.54 -9.99
N ALA A 587 -37.35 2.59 -10.85
CA ALA A 587 -36.42 1.50 -11.04
C ALA A 587 -35.63 1.17 -9.74
N THR A 588 -35.16 2.20 -9.03
CA THR A 588 -34.50 2.02 -7.73
C THR A 588 -35.45 1.36 -6.70
N THR A 589 -36.73 1.75 -6.71
CA THR A 589 -37.73 1.16 -5.80
C THR A 589 -37.97 -0.32 -6.12
N HIS A 590 -38.04 -0.72 -7.43
CA HIS A 590 -38.08 -2.13 -7.82
C HIS A 590 -36.87 -2.92 -7.36
N ALA A 591 -35.66 -2.31 -7.49
CA ALA A 591 -34.43 -2.94 -7.05
C ALA A 591 -34.41 -3.16 -5.52
N LEU A 592 -34.83 -2.15 -4.74
CA LEU A 592 -34.95 -2.26 -3.28
C LEU A 592 -36.01 -3.29 -2.85
N ALA A 593 -37.01 -3.52 -3.68
CA ALA A 593 -38.03 -4.57 -3.49
C ALA A 593 -37.52 -5.97 -3.93
N GLY A 594 -36.29 -6.11 -4.41
CA GLY A 594 -35.74 -7.38 -4.90
C GLY A 594 -36.15 -7.76 -6.33
N ASP A 595 -36.89 -6.91 -7.03
CA ASP A 595 -37.34 -7.18 -8.41
C ASP A 595 -36.39 -6.51 -9.43
N LEU A 596 -35.17 -7.06 -9.55
CA LEU A 596 -34.15 -6.57 -10.49
C LEU A 596 -34.62 -6.63 -11.97
N PRO A 597 -35.36 -7.67 -12.44
CA PRO A 597 -35.88 -7.68 -13.80
C PRO A 597 -36.86 -6.53 -14.10
N ALA A 598 -37.75 -6.18 -13.16
CA ALA A 598 -38.65 -5.04 -13.33
C ALA A 598 -37.89 -3.72 -13.30
N ALA A 599 -36.90 -3.57 -12.41
CA ALA A 599 -36.01 -2.42 -12.38
C ALA A 599 -35.31 -2.22 -13.72
N LEU A 600 -34.75 -3.29 -14.30
CA LEU A 600 -34.05 -3.24 -15.59
C LEU A 600 -34.98 -2.83 -16.73
N ALA A 601 -36.22 -3.36 -16.76
CA ALA A 601 -37.21 -3.01 -17.78
C ALA A 601 -37.57 -1.51 -17.75
N GLU A 602 -37.73 -0.92 -16.55
CA GLU A 602 -37.98 0.52 -16.38
C GLU A 602 -36.80 1.37 -16.88
N ILE A 603 -35.58 0.96 -16.60
CA ILE A 603 -34.36 1.64 -17.04
C ILE A 603 -34.15 1.56 -18.55
N ASP A 604 -34.45 0.40 -19.16
CA ASP A 604 -34.34 0.23 -20.60
C ASP A 604 -35.38 1.13 -21.34
N ALA A 605 -36.59 1.22 -20.81
CA ALA A 605 -37.62 2.14 -21.34
C ALA A 605 -37.19 3.62 -21.19
N LEU A 606 -36.58 3.96 -20.05
CA LEU A 606 -36.03 5.30 -19.83
C LEU A 606 -34.91 5.60 -20.81
N LEU A 607 -33.98 4.70 -21.04
CA LEU A 607 -32.83 4.89 -21.95
C LEU A 607 -33.30 5.10 -23.40
N GLU A 608 -34.30 4.33 -23.85
CA GLU A 608 -34.90 4.51 -25.16
C GLU A 608 -35.54 5.91 -25.31
N ARG A 609 -36.25 6.37 -24.27
CA ARG A 609 -36.81 7.72 -24.23
C ARG A 609 -35.72 8.79 -24.29
N LEU A 610 -34.67 8.69 -23.43
CA LEU A 610 -33.58 9.64 -23.39
C LEU A 610 -32.82 9.74 -24.72
N ARG A 611 -32.60 8.61 -25.40
CA ARG A 611 -31.91 8.58 -26.70
C ARG A 611 -32.78 9.18 -27.83
N SER A 612 -34.09 9.09 -27.72
CA SER A 612 -35.02 9.58 -28.77
C SER A 612 -35.49 11.02 -28.54
N GLN A 613 -35.63 11.47 -27.29
CA GLN A 613 -36.30 12.72 -26.93
C GLN A 613 -35.48 13.57 -25.96
N GLY A 614 -34.35 13.04 -25.39
CA GLY A 614 -33.56 13.69 -24.36
C GLY A 614 -34.24 13.69 -22.98
N PRO A 615 -33.68 14.32 -21.99
CA PRO A 615 -32.42 15.10 -22.04
C PRO A 615 -31.16 14.18 -22.00
N ASP A 616 -30.20 14.46 -22.89
CA ASP A 616 -28.99 13.64 -23.07
C ASP A 616 -28.10 13.60 -21.83
N TRP A 617 -28.10 14.66 -21.01
CA TRP A 617 -27.31 14.73 -19.78
C TRP A 617 -27.80 13.80 -18.64
N HIS A 618 -28.95 13.17 -18.80
CA HIS A 618 -29.43 12.12 -17.90
C HIS A 618 -28.93 10.71 -18.28
N LEU A 619 -28.36 10.54 -19.49
CA LEU A 619 -27.83 9.25 -19.96
C LEU A 619 -26.75 8.65 -19.03
N PRO A 620 -25.72 9.43 -18.58
CA PRO A 620 -24.68 8.85 -17.74
C PRO A 620 -25.22 8.19 -16.47
N ARG A 621 -26.08 8.90 -15.73
CA ARG A 621 -26.66 8.42 -14.48
C ARG A 621 -27.57 7.19 -14.71
N THR A 622 -28.33 7.18 -15.81
CA THR A 622 -29.23 6.07 -16.15
C THR A 622 -28.45 4.83 -16.56
N LEU A 623 -27.37 4.99 -17.35
CA LEU A 623 -26.45 3.90 -17.69
C LEU A 623 -25.72 3.36 -16.46
N GLY A 624 -25.27 4.22 -15.54
CA GLY A 624 -24.66 3.80 -14.28
C GLY A 624 -25.58 2.94 -13.44
N LEU A 625 -26.88 3.31 -13.31
CA LEU A 625 -27.83 2.47 -12.60
C LEU A 625 -28.09 1.16 -13.33
N ARG A 626 -28.23 1.17 -14.69
CA ARG A 626 -28.39 -0.08 -15.45
C ARG A 626 -27.22 -1.03 -15.24
N GLY A 627 -25.99 -0.52 -15.27
CA GLY A 627 -24.81 -1.33 -15.02
C GLY A 627 -24.84 -2.01 -13.65
N ARG A 628 -25.24 -1.31 -12.59
CA ARG A 628 -25.37 -1.91 -11.24
C ARG A 628 -26.47 -2.99 -11.20
N LEU A 629 -27.61 -2.76 -11.85
CA LEU A 629 -28.65 -3.79 -11.96
C LEU A 629 -28.14 -5.03 -12.71
N GLN A 630 -27.37 -4.85 -13.77
CA GLN A 630 -26.77 -5.94 -14.54
C GLN A 630 -25.75 -6.72 -13.70
N LEU A 631 -24.92 -6.05 -12.87
CA LEU A 631 -24.05 -6.73 -11.90
C LEU A 631 -24.87 -7.59 -10.93
N GLY A 632 -25.94 -7.04 -10.37
CA GLY A 632 -26.84 -7.81 -9.50
C GLY A 632 -27.49 -9.00 -10.19
N LEU A 633 -27.65 -8.95 -11.52
CA LEU A 633 -28.14 -10.06 -12.38
C LEU A 633 -26.98 -10.93 -12.91
N GLN A 634 -25.75 -10.72 -12.46
CA GLN A 634 -24.53 -11.44 -12.86
C GLN A 634 -24.14 -11.27 -14.34
N ASP A 635 -24.61 -10.21 -15.02
CA ASP A 635 -24.16 -9.86 -16.38
C ASP A 635 -23.05 -8.78 -16.32
N ALA A 636 -21.88 -9.17 -15.84
CA ALA A 636 -20.75 -8.29 -15.68
C ALA A 636 -20.27 -7.67 -17.01
N GLN A 637 -20.45 -8.35 -18.16
CA GLN A 637 -20.02 -7.80 -19.45
C GLN A 637 -20.93 -6.66 -19.93
N ALA A 638 -22.24 -6.79 -19.74
CA ALA A 638 -23.18 -5.70 -20.03
C ALA A 638 -22.94 -4.51 -19.07
N ALA A 639 -22.75 -4.78 -17.79
CA ALA A 639 -22.43 -3.78 -16.78
C ALA A 639 -21.17 -2.97 -17.12
N TYR A 640 -20.06 -3.65 -17.45
CA TYR A 640 -18.82 -3.01 -17.88
C TYR A 640 -19.05 -2.07 -19.08
N THR A 641 -19.84 -2.51 -20.06
CA THR A 641 -20.14 -1.71 -21.26
C THR A 641 -20.91 -0.44 -20.91
N ASP A 642 -21.89 -0.54 -20.02
CA ASP A 642 -22.70 0.59 -19.58
C ASP A 642 -21.91 1.58 -18.73
N PHE A 643 -21.09 1.11 -17.78
CA PHE A 643 -20.25 1.98 -16.97
C PHE A 643 -19.19 2.71 -17.82
N ALA A 644 -18.56 2.01 -18.77
CA ALA A 644 -17.60 2.64 -19.68
C ALA A 644 -18.25 3.73 -20.54
N GLU A 645 -19.47 3.48 -21.05
CA GLU A 645 -20.22 4.48 -21.82
C GLU A 645 -20.70 5.62 -20.93
N ALA A 646 -21.14 5.36 -19.70
CA ALA A 646 -21.52 6.39 -18.73
C ALA A 646 -20.35 7.32 -18.42
N LEU A 647 -19.16 6.76 -18.18
CA LEU A 647 -17.93 7.51 -17.93
C LEU A 647 -17.53 8.35 -19.13
N ARG A 648 -17.62 7.82 -20.34
CA ARG A 648 -17.35 8.55 -21.58
C ARG A 648 -18.30 9.72 -21.81
N LEU A 649 -19.59 9.52 -21.53
CA LEU A 649 -20.62 10.56 -21.70
C LEU A 649 -20.53 11.63 -20.62
N SER A 650 -20.22 11.28 -19.36
CA SER A 650 -20.09 12.22 -18.25
C SER A 650 -19.04 13.30 -18.54
N GLY A 651 -17.93 12.94 -19.19
CA GLY A 651 -16.87 13.88 -19.59
C GLY A 651 -17.27 14.91 -20.66
N GLN A 652 -18.48 14.82 -21.22
CA GLN A 652 -18.96 15.79 -22.24
C GLN A 652 -19.62 17.04 -21.62
N TRP A 653 -19.95 17.01 -20.32
CA TRP A 653 -20.69 18.08 -19.65
C TRP A 653 -19.83 18.82 -18.63
N GLN A 654 -20.06 20.14 -18.52
CA GLN A 654 -19.52 20.92 -17.42
C GLN A 654 -20.42 20.72 -16.19
N GLY A 655 -19.89 20.06 -15.17
CA GLY A 655 -20.61 19.68 -13.97
C GLY A 655 -20.87 18.17 -13.90
N ASP A 656 -21.06 17.70 -12.69
CA ASP A 656 -21.17 16.28 -12.42
C ASP A 656 -22.59 15.76 -12.68
N THR A 657 -22.79 15.21 -13.85
CA THR A 657 -24.02 14.46 -14.17
C THR A 657 -24.07 13.11 -13.44
N ILE A 658 -22.92 12.60 -13.06
CA ILE A 658 -22.69 11.41 -12.24
C ILE A 658 -21.26 11.49 -11.69
N ASP A 659 -21.03 10.94 -10.52
CA ASP A 659 -19.69 10.86 -9.94
C ASP A 659 -18.78 9.93 -10.75
N PRO A 660 -17.69 10.42 -11.39
CA PRO A 660 -16.81 9.58 -12.18
C PRO A 660 -15.93 8.65 -11.33
N SER A 661 -15.62 8.99 -10.06
CA SER A 661 -14.88 8.07 -9.20
C SER A 661 -15.75 6.86 -8.83
N ARG A 662 -17.03 7.08 -8.56
CA ARG A 662 -17.98 5.98 -8.35
C ARG A 662 -18.10 5.08 -9.59
N LEU A 663 -18.18 5.66 -10.79
CA LEU A 663 -18.20 4.86 -12.03
C LEU A 663 -16.92 4.06 -12.26
N LEU A 664 -15.78 4.60 -11.86
CA LEU A 664 -14.51 3.88 -11.92
C LEU A 664 -14.45 2.73 -10.91
N ALA A 665 -15.02 2.92 -9.72
CA ALA A 665 -15.17 1.83 -8.74
C ALA A 665 -16.13 0.74 -9.24
N ASP A 666 -17.29 1.13 -9.80
CA ASP A 666 -18.24 0.20 -10.42
C ASP A 666 -17.59 -0.57 -11.60
N LEU A 667 -16.73 0.08 -12.41
CA LEU A 667 -15.93 -0.57 -13.46
C LEU A 667 -14.94 -1.58 -12.89
N ALA A 668 -14.30 -1.26 -11.78
CA ALA A 668 -13.38 -2.18 -11.12
C ALA A 668 -14.10 -3.43 -10.63
N GLU A 669 -15.28 -3.29 -10.04
CA GLU A 669 -16.11 -4.41 -9.62
C GLU A 669 -16.51 -5.29 -10.81
N ALA A 670 -16.98 -4.69 -11.92
CA ALA A 670 -17.29 -5.43 -13.14
C ALA A 670 -16.06 -6.18 -13.70
N CYS A 671 -14.87 -5.56 -13.65
CA CYS A 671 -13.62 -6.20 -14.06
C CYS A 671 -13.26 -7.40 -13.18
N MET A 672 -13.50 -7.34 -11.87
CA MET A 672 -13.28 -8.48 -10.97
C MET A 672 -14.18 -9.67 -11.36
N HIS A 673 -15.45 -9.44 -11.59
CA HIS A 673 -16.39 -10.48 -12.05
C HIS A 673 -16.03 -11.04 -13.44
N LEU A 674 -15.34 -10.27 -14.28
CA LEU A 674 -14.84 -10.70 -15.59
C LEU A 674 -13.46 -11.40 -15.53
N GLY A 675 -12.86 -11.58 -14.36
CA GLY A 675 -11.53 -12.13 -14.20
C GLY A 675 -10.42 -11.23 -14.75
N ARG A 676 -10.60 -9.90 -14.69
CA ARG A 676 -9.63 -8.88 -15.15
C ARG A 676 -9.08 -8.04 -13.97
N PRO A 677 -8.37 -8.64 -13.02
CA PRO A 677 -7.97 -7.95 -11.79
C PRO A 677 -7.01 -6.78 -12.05
N ASP A 678 -6.13 -6.87 -13.05
CA ASP A 678 -5.21 -5.77 -13.39
C ASP A 678 -5.95 -4.53 -13.90
N GLU A 679 -7.04 -4.73 -14.61
CA GLU A 679 -7.88 -3.63 -15.08
C GLU A 679 -8.67 -3.03 -13.91
N ALA A 680 -9.14 -3.86 -12.97
CA ALA A 680 -9.79 -3.42 -11.75
C ALA A 680 -8.86 -2.53 -10.89
N LEU A 681 -7.63 -2.95 -10.67
CA LEU A 681 -6.64 -2.13 -9.93
C LEU A 681 -6.40 -0.76 -10.58
N ARG A 682 -6.30 -0.71 -11.92
CA ARG A 682 -6.17 0.59 -12.63
C ARG A 682 -7.41 1.48 -12.47
N HIS A 683 -8.60 0.91 -12.46
CA HIS A 683 -9.81 1.67 -12.24
C HIS A 683 -9.92 2.20 -10.81
N LEU A 684 -9.58 1.40 -9.79
CA LEU A 684 -9.58 1.83 -8.39
C LEU A 684 -8.56 2.98 -8.16
N THR A 685 -7.34 2.84 -8.67
CA THR A 685 -6.34 3.91 -8.52
C THR A 685 -6.75 5.19 -9.23
N ARG A 686 -7.38 5.11 -10.41
CA ARG A 686 -7.95 6.26 -11.10
C ARG A 686 -9.14 6.89 -10.35
N ALA A 687 -9.96 6.08 -9.68
CA ALA A 687 -11.04 6.57 -8.84
C ALA A 687 -10.47 7.41 -7.68
N ALA A 688 -9.50 6.87 -6.94
CA ALA A 688 -8.84 7.57 -5.85
C ALA A 688 -8.17 8.89 -6.31
N GLU A 689 -7.44 8.88 -7.43
CA GLU A 689 -6.85 10.11 -7.99
C GLU A 689 -7.91 11.14 -8.40
N THR A 690 -9.08 10.68 -8.87
CA THR A 690 -10.20 11.56 -9.21
C THR A 690 -10.77 12.22 -7.96
N ASP A 691 -10.88 11.47 -6.86
CA ASP A 691 -11.32 11.98 -5.57
C ASP A 691 -10.33 12.99 -4.98
N LEU A 692 -9.01 12.71 -5.04
CA LEU A 692 -7.98 13.67 -4.62
C LEU A 692 -8.07 15.00 -5.36
N ARG A 693 -8.26 14.96 -6.69
CA ARG A 693 -8.41 16.20 -7.50
C ARG A 693 -9.67 16.99 -7.15
N ARG A 694 -10.65 16.37 -6.50
CA ARG A 694 -11.91 16.97 -6.06
C ARG A 694 -11.91 17.32 -4.58
N ASP A 695 -10.77 17.20 -3.93
CA ASP A 695 -10.59 17.45 -2.50
C ASP A 695 -11.43 16.50 -1.59
N ARG A 696 -11.83 15.33 -2.11
CA ARG A 696 -12.49 14.26 -1.37
C ARG A 696 -11.44 13.29 -0.83
N ARG A 697 -10.72 13.72 0.18
CA ARG A 697 -9.54 13.02 0.64
C ARG A 697 -9.84 11.69 1.31
N ILE A 698 -10.85 11.65 2.19
CA ILE A 698 -11.25 10.42 2.88
C ILE A 698 -11.63 9.33 1.87
N ASP A 699 -12.50 9.63 0.90
CA ASP A 699 -12.91 8.70 -0.14
C ASP A 699 -11.71 8.17 -0.95
N ALA A 700 -10.78 9.05 -1.29
CA ALA A 700 -9.57 8.69 -2.01
C ALA A 700 -8.72 7.69 -1.22
N PHE A 701 -8.49 7.94 0.08
CA PHE A 701 -7.67 7.06 0.91
C PHE A 701 -8.36 5.72 1.20
N CYS A 702 -9.68 5.70 1.36
CA CYS A 702 -10.46 4.46 1.44
C CYS A 702 -10.33 3.64 0.15
N THR A 703 -10.42 4.29 -1.02
CA THR A 703 -10.25 3.63 -2.31
C THR A 703 -8.83 3.11 -2.51
N TYR A 704 -7.79 3.84 -2.07
CA TYR A 704 -6.42 3.33 -2.07
C TYR A 704 -6.23 2.14 -1.14
N SER A 705 -6.87 2.14 0.03
CA SER A 705 -6.87 0.99 0.94
C SER A 705 -7.43 -0.27 0.26
N ASN A 706 -8.56 -0.12 -0.44
CA ASN A 706 -9.16 -1.21 -1.21
C ASN A 706 -8.27 -1.70 -2.36
N ALA A 707 -7.65 -0.79 -3.11
CA ALA A 707 -6.71 -1.14 -4.18
C ALA A 707 -5.47 -1.86 -3.63
N ALA A 708 -4.92 -1.41 -2.50
CA ALA A 708 -3.78 -2.03 -1.85
C ALA A 708 -4.11 -3.45 -1.35
N ARG A 709 -5.27 -3.63 -0.70
CA ARG A 709 -5.74 -4.94 -0.26
C ARG A 709 -5.93 -5.90 -1.44
N LEU A 710 -6.63 -5.46 -2.49
CA LEU A 710 -6.79 -6.27 -3.70
C LEU A 710 -5.43 -6.65 -4.32
N SER A 711 -4.48 -5.72 -4.36
CA SER A 711 -3.13 -5.98 -4.86
C SER A 711 -2.43 -7.08 -4.04
N LEU A 712 -2.57 -7.03 -2.72
CA LEU A 712 -2.01 -8.04 -1.82
C LEU A 712 -2.69 -9.42 -2.02
N ASP A 713 -4.02 -9.46 -2.11
CA ASP A 713 -4.81 -10.69 -2.33
C ASP A 713 -4.45 -11.38 -3.66
N LEU A 714 -4.07 -10.59 -4.67
CA LEU A 714 -3.59 -11.08 -5.96
C LEU A 714 -2.10 -11.50 -5.95
N GLY A 715 -1.42 -11.44 -4.80
CA GLY A 715 0.00 -11.73 -4.68
C GLY A 715 0.93 -10.65 -5.27
N ARG A 716 0.39 -9.47 -5.65
CA ARG A 716 1.17 -8.33 -6.17
C ARG A 716 1.75 -7.50 -5.02
N VAL A 717 2.58 -8.16 -4.22
CA VAL A 717 3.12 -7.63 -2.97
C VAL A 717 3.86 -6.31 -3.16
N GLU A 718 4.73 -6.25 -4.16
CA GLU A 718 5.54 -5.06 -4.45
C GLU A 718 4.68 -3.85 -4.86
N ASP A 719 3.63 -4.09 -5.61
CA ASP A 719 2.69 -3.04 -6.01
C ASP A 719 1.91 -2.50 -4.81
N CYS A 720 1.48 -3.37 -3.90
CA CYS A 720 0.84 -2.97 -2.65
C CYS A 720 1.75 -2.07 -1.81
N ILE A 721 3.00 -2.48 -1.60
CA ILE A 721 3.97 -1.71 -0.81
C ILE A 721 4.25 -0.35 -1.47
N ALA A 722 4.53 -0.34 -2.79
CA ALA A 722 4.84 0.88 -3.51
C ALA A 722 3.66 1.87 -3.54
N LEU A 723 2.43 1.37 -3.69
CA LEU A 723 1.22 2.18 -3.61
C LEU A 723 1.09 2.84 -2.24
N LEU A 724 1.20 2.04 -1.16
CA LEU A 724 1.03 2.53 0.20
C LEU A 724 2.18 3.44 0.65
N ASP A 725 3.42 3.17 0.24
CA ASP A 725 4.54 4.08 0.47
C ASP A 725 4.28 5.46 -0.16
N SER A 726 3.72 5.52 -1.38
CA SER A 726 3.37 6.78 -2.03
C SER A 726 2.21 7.49 -1.36
N VAL A 727 1.18 6.75 -0.94
CA VAL A 727 -0.02 7.31 -0.27
C VAL A 727 0.33 7.86 1.12
N LEU A 728 1.11 7.11 1.91
CA LEU A 728 1.54 7.53 3.25
C LEU A 728 2.57 8.68 3.22
N ALA A 729 3.18 8.96 2.07
CA ALA A 729 4.07 10.10 1.87
C ALA A 729 3.33 11.40 1.48
N GLU A 730 2.01 11.38 1.32
CA GLU A 730 1.23 12.60 1.07
C GLU A 730 1.43 13.62 2.20
N PRO A 731 1.54 14.93 1.89
CA PRO A 731 1.91 15.95 2.87
C PRO A 731 0.98 16.03 4.08
N ASP A 732 -0.31 15.86 3.89
CA ASP A 732 -1.33 15.88 4.95
C ASP A 732 -1.28 14.62 5.82
N VAL A 733 -1.03 13.46 5.24
CA VAL A 733 -0.82 12.21 6.01
C VAL A 733 0.46 12.33 6.84
N ALA A 734 1.54 12.82 6.23
CA ALA A 734 2.80 13.03 6.92
C ALA A 734 2.72 14.11 8.02
N ALA A 735 1.80 15.08 7.88
CA ALA A 735 1.51 16.11 8.88
C ALA A 735 0.55 15.63 10.00
N GLY A 736 -0.06 14.45 9.86
CA GLY A 736 -1.06 13.94 10.80
C GLY A 736 -2.43 14.63 10.69
N GLU A 737 -2.78 15.11 9.49
CA GLU A 737 -4.07 15.77 9.22
C GLU A 737 -5.16 14.76 8.81
N LEU A 738 -4.76 13.54 8.41
CA LEU A 738 -5.68 12.45 8.11
C LEU A 738 -6.10 11.75 9.40
N ASP A 739 -7.29 11.19 9.42
CA ASP A 739 -7.80 10.36 10.52
C ASP A 739 -6.80 9.25 10.91
N ASP A 740 -6.51 9.15 12.20
CA ASP A 740 -5.50 8.23 12.73
C ASP A 740 -5.85 6.76 12.46
N ARG A 741 -7.16 6.40 12.47
CA ARG A 741 -7.61 5.02 12.19
C ARG A 741 -7.43 4.64 10.73
N LEU A 742 -7.78 5.54 9.83
CA LEU A 742 -7.57 5.33 8.40
C LEU A 742 -6.07 5.21 8.07
N THR A 743 -5.25 6.07 8.66
CA THR A 743 -3.79 5.99 8.55
C THR A 743 -3.26 4.66 9.08
N ALA A 744 -3.73 4.20 10.23
CA ALA A 744 -3.35 2.93 10.82
C ALA A 744 -3.77 1.74 9.93
N GLN A 745 -4.95 1.79 9.31
CA GLN A 745 -5.41 0.76 8.36
C GLN A 745 -4.50 0.65 7.14
N LEU A 746 -4.09 1.78 6.54
CA LEU A 746 -3.14 1.80 5.43
C LEU A 746 -1.79 1.20 5.84
N ARG A 747 -1.27 1.58 7.01
CA ARG A 747 -0.03 1.05 7.58
C ARG A 747 -0.12 -0.43 7.90
N LEU A 748 -1.25 -0.92 8.42
CA LEU A 748 -1.48 -2.33 8.69
C LEU A 748 -1.44 -3.17 7.40
N THR A 749 -2.11 -2.72 6.35
CA THR A 749 -2.07 -3.38 5.04
C THR A 749 -0.65 -3.40 4.48
N ARG A 750 0.09 -2.30 4.64
CA ARG A 750 1.50 -2.22 4.24
C ARG A 750 2.38 -3.20 5.04
N ALA A 751 2.17 -3.29 6.34
CA ALA A 751 2.91 -4.20 7.21
C ALA A 751 2.68 -5.68 6.83
N ARG A 752 1.44 -6.05 6.51
CA ARG A 752 1.09 -7.37 5.97
C ARG A 752 1.76 -7.64 4.62
N ALA A 753 1.79 -6.65 3.75
CA ALA A 753 2.49 -6.76 2.47
C ALA A 753 4.01 -6.90 2.66
N LEU A 754 4.63 -6.18 3.60
CA LEU A 754 6.04 -6.35 3.95
C LEU A 754 6.34 -7.77 4.46
N ARG A 755 5.46 -8.35 5.30
CA ARG A 755 5.57 -9.75 5.73
C ARG A 755 5.50 -10.70 4.54
N ALA A 756 4.51 -10.53 3.67
CA ALA A 756 4.35 -11.36 2.46
C ALA A 756 5.55 -11.24 1.50
N GLY A 757 6.22 -10.08 1.46
CA GLY A 757 7.45 -9.83 0.71
C GLY A 757 8.74 -10.23 1.45
N GLU A 758 8.63 -11.01 2.53
CA GLU A 758 9.75 -11.52 3.34
C GLU A 758 10.64 -10.43 3.98
N ASP A 759 10.20 -9.17 4.01
CA ASP A 759 10.87 -8.10 4.76
C ASP A 759 10.40 -8.12 6.23
N LEU A 760 10.73 -9.20 6.94
CA LEU A 760 10.30 -9.42 8.31
C LEU A 760 10.73 -8.32 9.26
N LYS A 761 11.91 -7.74 9.03
CA LYS A 761 12.43 -6.65 9.88
C LYS A 761 11.56 -5.39 9.79
N ALA A 762 11.22 -4.96 8.58
CA ALA A 762 10.36 -3.80 8.39
C ALA A 762 8.92 -4.08 8.83
N ALA A 763 8.40 -5.28 8.54
CA ALA A 763 7.08 -5.71 9.00
C ALA A 763 6.97 -5.70 10.53
N THR A 764 7.92 -6.32 11.24
CA THR A 764 7.93 -6.37 12.71
C THR A 764 8.01 -4.97 13.32
N ALA A 765 8.83 -4.07 12.76
CA ALA A 765 8.92 -2.68 13.24
C ALA A 765 7.59 -1.93 13.08
N GLU A 766 6.92 -2.08 11.94
CA GLU A 766 5.63 -1.42 11.67
C GLU A 766 4.52 -1.99 12.56
N PHE A 767 4.42 -3.31 12.70
CA PHE A 767 3.45 -3.95 13.58
C PHE A 767 3.66 -3.58 15.05
N ALA A 768 4.90 -3.55 15.52
CA ALA A 768 5.20 -3.13 16.90
C ALA A 768 4.79 -1.67 17.16
N ALA A 769 5.01 -0.78 16.18
CA ALA A 769 4.58 0.61 16.27
C ALA A 769 3.05 0.73 16.30
N LEU A 770 2.34 -0.01 15.44
CA LEU A 770 0.87 -0.06 15.41
C LEU A 770 0.29 -0.68 16.68
N ALA A 771 0.91 -1.73 17.24
CA ALA A 771 0.47 -2.32 18.50
C ALA A 771 0.61 -1.34 19.67
N ALA A 772 1.69 -0.56 19.72
CA ALA A 772 1.88 0.48 20.74
C ALA A 772 0.87 1.63 20.59
N GLU A 773 0.54 2.03 19.38
CA GLU A 773 -0.45 3.06 19.08
C GLU A 773 -1.86 2.59 19.42
N SER A 774 -2.25 1.42 18.94
CA SER A 774 -3.59 0.84 19.14
C SER A 774 -3.88 0.49 20.59
N ALA A 775 -2.88 0.33 21.46
CA ALA A 775 -3.07 0.14 22.90
C ALA A 775 -3.77 1.33 23.59
N GLY A 776 -3.76 2.52 22.97
CA GLY A 776 -4.49 3.70 23.40
C GLY A 776 -5.91 3.83 22.83
N TRP A 777 -6.39 2.86 22.08
CA TRP A 777 -7.73 2.91 21.46
C TRP A 777 -8.79 2.32 22.39
N ASP A 778 -9.25 3.11 23.37
CA ASP A 778 -10.24 2.68 24.36
C ASP A 778 -11.60 2.33 23.74
N ASP A 779 -11.91 2.91 22.59
CA ASP A 779 -13.16 2.72 21.83
C ASP A 779 -13.12 1.48 20.89
N ASP A 780 -11.92 0.95 20.58
CA ASP A 780 -11.75 -0.20 19.68
C ASP A 780 -10.69 -1.19 20.19
N PRO A 781 -10.92 -1.85 21.32
CA PRO A 781 -10.00 -2.88 21.83
C PRO A 781 -9.93 -4.12 20.92
N GLY A 782 -10.93 -4.35 20.06
CA GLY A 782 -10.94 -5.46 19.11
C GLY A 782 -9.85 -5.35 18.05
N SER A 783 -9.66 -4.18 17.46
CA SER A 783 -8.57 -3.92 16.51
C SER A 783 -7.20 -4.01 17.18
N HIS A 784 -7.06 -3.52 18.41
CA HIS A 784 -5.83 -3.70 19.19
C HIS A 784 -5.53 -5.17 19.44
N ALA A 785 -6.53 -5.99 19.78
CA ALA A 785 -6.33 -7.43 19.98
C ALA A 785 -5.77 -8.11 18.72
N MET A 786 -6.29 -7.78 17.54
CA MET A 786 -5.82 -8.32 16.26
C MET A 786 -4.39 -7.88 15.93
N ILE A 787 -4.10 -6.58 16.05
CA ILE A 787 -2.76 -6.03 15.75
C ILE A 787 -1.71 -6.63 16.70
N ALA A 788 -2.01 -6.74 17.99
CA ALA A 788 -1.11 -7.33 18.97
C ALA A 788 -0.90 -8.83 18.72
N ALA A 789 -1.93 -9.57 18.30
CA ALA A 789 -1.83 -10.99 17.95
C ALA A 789 -0.93 -11.22 16.72
N GLU A 790 -1.12 -10.44 15.64
CA GLU A 790 -0.26 -10.49 14.46
C GLU A 790 1.19 -10.07 14.79
N THR A 791 1.37 -9.08 15.67
CA THR A 791 2.69 -8.67 16.18
C THR A 791 3.38 -9.82 16.90
N ALA A 792 2.65 -10.57 17.74
CA ALA A 792 3.20 -11.73 18.46
C ALA A 792 3.71 -12.81 17.50
N VAL A 793 2.94 -13.11 16.44
CA VAL A 793 3.36 -14.09 15.42
C VAL A 793 4.64 -13.64 14.71
N LEU A 794 4.72 -12.39 14.26
CA LEU A 794 5.90 -11.84 13.59
C LEU A 794 7.15 -11.84 14.47
N LEU A 795 7.01 -11.51 15.75
CA LEU A 795 8.10 -11.62 16.71
C LEU A 795 8.55 -13.08 16.89
N GLY A 796 7.60 -14.03 16.86
CA GLY A 796 7.88 -15.46 16.86
C GLY A 796 8.63 -15.91 15.61
N GLU A 797 8.24 -15.45 14.42
CA GLU A 797 8.96 -15.69 13.15
C GLU A 797 10.40 -15.18 13.21
N SER A 798 10.62 -14.04 13.84
CA SER A 798 11.94 -13.44 14.06
C SER A 798 12.74 -14.09 15.20
N GLY A 799 12.16 -15.05 15.92
CA GLY A 799 12.80 -15.73 17.06
C GLY A 799 12.80 -14.95 18.38
N GLU A 800 12.09 -13.81 18.44
CA GLU A 800 12.00 -12.92 19.61
C GLU A 800 10.87 -13.35 20.57
N PHE A 801 10.93 -14.58 21.07
CA PHE A 801 9.83 -15.23 21.78
C PHE A 801 9.41 -14.56 23.10
N ASP A 802 10.31 -13.89 23.81
CA ASP A 802 9.96 -13.17 25.03
C ASP A 802 9.02 -11.97 24.70
N ARG A 803 9.36 -11.19 23.68
CA ARG A 803 8.53 -10.09 23.18
C ARG A 803 7.23 -10.61 22.54
N ALA A 804 7.31 -11.75 21.85
CA ALA A 804 6.14 -12.41 21.29
C ALA A 804 5.13 -12.76 22.38
N ARG A 805 5.61 -13.26 23.54
CA ARG A 805 4.76 -13.56 24.69
C ARG A 805 4.10 -12.29 25.26
N GLU A 806 4.85 -11.20 25.40
CA GLU A 806 4.30 -9.93 25.87
C GLU A 806 3.18 -9.42 24.93
N ALA A 807 3.39 -9.48 23.62
CA ALA A 807 2.40 -9.08 22.63
C ALA A 807 1.15 -9.99 22.65
N ALA A 808 1.33 -11.31 22.80
CA ALA A 808 0.23 -12.25 22.95
C ALA A 808 -0.60 -11.99 24.23
N ASP A 809 0.05 -11.65 25.33
CA ASP A 809 -0.64 -11.30 26.59
C ASP A 809 -1.47 -10.02 26.44
N GLN A 810 -0.97 -9.02 25.68
CA GLN A 810 -1.73 -7.80 25.34
C GLN A 810 -2.94 -8.14 24.46
N ALA A 811 -2.77 -8.99 23.45
CA ALA A 811 -3.86 -9.44 22.58
C ALA A 811 -4.96 -10.16 23.39
N ILE A 812 -4.58 -11.06 24.31
CA ILE A 812 -5.51 -11.77 25.19
C ILE A 812 -6.23 -10.80 26.14
N ALA A 813 -5.55 -9.78 26.65
CA ALA A 813 -6.16 -8.77 27.51
C ALA A 813 -7.19 -7.93 26.77
N ALA A 814 -6.89 -7.49 25.55
CA ALA A 814 -7.78 -6.71 24.70
C ALA A 814 -8.99 -7.55 24.21
N HIS A 815 -8.75 -8.81 23.85
CA HIS A 815 -9.80 -9.76 23.48
C HIS A 815 -10.91 -9.90 24.52
N ARG A 816 -10.59 -9.81 25.81
CA ARG A 816 -11.58 -9.87 26.90
C ARG A 816 -12.55 -8.68 26.89
N LEU A 817 -12.17 -7.55 26.30
CA LEU A 817 -13.00 -6.35 26.16
C LEU A 817 -13.84 -6.41 24.88
N ALA A 818 -13.27 -6.90 23.80
CA ALA A 818 -13.95 -7.08 22.51
C ALA A 818 -13.50 -8.44 21.89
N PRO A 819 -14.29 -9.49 22.03
CA PRO A 819 -13.90 -10.83 21.62
C PRO A 819 -13.62 -10.98 20.13
N ARG A 820 -12.50 -11.63 19.80
CA ARG A 820 -12.04 -12.01 18.45
C ARG A 820 -11.52 -13.47 18.49
N HIS A 821 -12.44 -14.40 18.72
CA HIS A 821 -12.10 -15.79 19.06
C HIS A 821 -11.26 -16.49 17.99
N GLU A 822 -11.71 -16.48 16.76
CA GLU A 822 -11.07 -17.22 15.67
C GLU A 822 -9.68 -16.67 15.37
N GLN A 823 -9.56 -15.38 15.16
CA GLN A 823 -8.30 -14.72 14.80
C GLN A 823 -7.24 -14.90 15.89
N LEU A 824 -7.61 -14.66 17.15
CA LEU A 824 -6.68 -14.82 18.26
C LEU A 824 -6.27 -16.27 18.48
N SER A 825 -7.22 -17.22 18.39
CA SER A 825 -6.91 -18.66 18.46
C SER A 825 -5.96 -19.09 17.36
N ASN A 826 -6.14 -18.60 16.12
CA ASN A 826 -5.25 -18.86 15.00
C ASN A 826 -3.83 -18.35 15.29
N SER A 827 -3.68 -17.10 15.71
CA SER A 827 -2.37 -16.50 15.99
C SER A 827 -1.63 -17.22 17.12
N LEU A 828 -2.33 -17.60 18.19
CA LEU A 828 -1.72 -18.35 19.31
C LEU A 828 -1.29 -19.75 18.89
N ARG A 829 -2.03 -20.44 18.03
CA ARG A 829 -1.65 -21.75 17.48
C ARG A 829 -0.44 -21.65 16.56
N GLU A 830 -0.40 -20.63 15.68
CA GLU A 830 0.74 -20.35 14.81
C GLU A 830 2.00 -20.05 15.64
N LEU A 831 1.90 -19.21 16.66
CA LEU A 831 2.99 -18.87 17.56
C LEU A 831 3.50 -20.11 18.35
N ALA A 832 2.60 -20.98 18.81
CA ALA A 832 2.96 -22.24 19.46
C ALA A 832 3.77 -23.14 18.52
N CYS A 833 3.34 -23.26 17.27
CA CYS A 833 4.04 -24.04 16.26
C CYS A 833 5.43 -23.47 15.95
N LEU A 834 5.56 -22.16 15.75
CA LEU A 834 6.83 -21.47 15.53
C LEU A 834 7.81 -21.71 16.69
N GLN A 835 7.33 -21.57 17.94
CA GLN A 835 8.14 -21.80 19.13
C GLN A 835 8.69 -23.22 19.19
N ALA A 836 7.81 -24.23 19.01
CA ALA A 836 8.22 -25.63 19.03
C ALA A 836 9.13 -25.99 17.84
N GLN A 837 8.88 -25.42 16.67
CA GLN A 837 9.68 -25.68 15.47
C GLN A 837 11.10 -25.11 15.58
N GLN A 838 11.25 -23.89 16.10
CA GLN A 838 12.55 -23.22 16.20
C GLN A 838 13.37 -23.71 17.41
N GLN A 839 12.73 -23.98 18.55
CA GLN A 839 13.41 -24.32 19.80
C GLN A 839 13.33 -25.82 20.16
N GLY A 840 12.51 -26.61 19.45
CA GLY A 840 12.36 -28.04 19.67
C GLY A 840 11.89 -28.38 21.09
N PRO A 841 12.51 -29.35 21.77
CA PRO A 841 12.13 -29.75 23.13
C PRO A 841 12.21 -28.64 24.17
N ASP A 842 13.15 -27.69 24.01
CA ASP A 842 13.33 -26.58 24.96
C ASP A 842 12.19 -25.57 24.87
N GLY A 843 11.63 -25.38 23.69
CA GLY A 843 10.48 -24.50 23.44
C GLY A 843 9.11 -25.12 23.75
N LEU A 844 9.05 -26.44 23.93
CA LEU A 844 7.78 -27.16 24.08
C LEU A 844 6.91 -26.68 25.26
N PRO A 845 7.43 -26.38 26.46
CA PRO A 845 6.59 -25.91 27.57
C PRO A 845 5.91 -24.55 27.23
N ALA A 846 6.62 -23.64 26.60
CA ALA A 846 6.07 -22.33 26.19
C ALA A 846 5.05 -22.50 25.06
N ALA A 847 5.32 -23.34 24.06
CA ALA A 847 4.40 -23.66 22.99
C ALA A 847 3.08 -24.24 23.49
N LEU A 848 3.14 -25.17 24.45
CA LEU A 848 1.95 -25.75 25.11
C LEU A 848 1.16 -24.71 25.91
N ALA A 849 1.82 -23.69 26.48
CA ALA A 849 1.13 -22.59 27.15
C ALA A 849 0.29 -21.75 26.17
N TYR A 850 0.79 -21.45 24.98
CA TYR A 850 0.00 -20.78 23.93
C TYR A 850 -1.20 -21.61 23.47
N LEU A 851 -1.03 -22.94 23.33
CA LEU A 851 -2.16 -23.82 22.99
C LEU A 851 -3.19 -23.91 24.12
N ALA A 852 -2.76 -23.83 25.37
CA ALA A 852 -3.69 -23.76 26.51
C ALA A 852 -4.48 -22.45 26.52
N ASP A 853 -3.85 -21.34 26.14
CA ASP A 853 -4.53 -20.05 25.97
C ASP A 853 -5.53 -20.12 24.80
N ALA A 854 -5.13 -20.68 23.66
CA ALA A 854 -6.01 -20.89 22.51
C ALA A 854 -7.21 -21.80 22.82
N GLY A 855 -6.99 -22.82 23.67
CA GLY A 855 -8.05 -23.72 24.16
C GLY A 855 -9.10 -22.98 25.02
N ARG A 856 -8.66 -22.06 25.89
CA ARG A 856 -9.59 -21.22 26.66
C ARG A 856 -10.43 -20.33 25.77
N ILE A 857 -9.83 -19.75 24.72
CA ILE A 857 -10.54 -18.91 23.77
C ILE A 857 -11.55 -19.75 22.95
N ALA A 858 -11.19 -20.97 22.55
CA ALA A 858 -12.12 -21.89 21.88
C ALA A 858 -13.32 -22.27 22.78
N ASP A 859 -13.10 -22.49 24.08
CA ASP A 859 -14.18 -22.70 25.05
C ASP A 859 -15.08 -21.48 25.22
N GLU A 860 -14.52 -20.27 25.24
CA GLU A 860 -15.26 -19.01 25.27
C GLU A 860 -16.12 -18.86 24.01
N ALA A 861 -15.58 -19.15 22.82
CA ALA A 861 -16.31 -19.15 21.55
C ALA A 861 -17.53 -20.09 21.59
N ARG A 862 -17.33 -21.32 22.06
CA ARG A 862 -18.40 -22.32 22.15
C ARG A 862 -19.53 -21.89 23.12
N ILE A 863 -19.17 -21.28 24.25
CA ILE A 863 -20.15 -20.74 25.21
C ILE A 863 -20.93 -19.58 24.58
N ALA A 864 -20.28 -18.71 23.82
CA ALA A 864 -20.90 -17.60 23.12
C ALA A 864 -21.85 -18.08 22.00
N ASP A 865 -21.45 -19.11 21.24
CA ASP A 865 -22.32 -19.77 20.24
C ASP A 865 -23.56 -20.39 20.85
N GLU A 866 -23.40 -21.11 21.99
CA GLU A 866 -24.51 -21.70 22.73
C GLU A 866 -25.46 -20.62 23.30
N ALA A 867 -24.95 -19.45 23.62
CA ALA A 867 -25.74 -18.31 24.11
C ALA A 867 -26.43 -17.51 22.99
N GLY A 868 -26.12 -17.79 21.72
CA GLY A 868 -26.65 -17.07 20.55
C GLY A 868 -26.05 -15.68 20.34
N GLU A 869 -24.96 -15.35 21.01
CA GLU A 869 -24.29 -14.06 20.97
C GLU A 869 -23.22 -13.96 19.83
N ALA A 870 -22.87 -15.07 19.21
CA ALA A 870 -21.76 -15.14 18.21
C ALA A 870 -22.08 -14.45 16.87
N ARG A 871 -23.32 -14.10 16.59
CA ARG A 871 -23.69 -13.44 15.32
C ARG A 871 -23.45 -11.93 15.29
N ILE A 872 -23.13 -11.31 16.42
CA ILE A 872 -22.99 -9.84 16.52
C ILE A 872 -21.51 -9.41 16.52
N ALA A 873 -20.57 -10.32 16.78
CA ALA A 873 -19.15 -9.97 16.99
C ALA A 873 -18.24 -10.03 15.74
N ASP A 874 -18.71 -10.53 14.62
CA ASP A 874 -17.90 -10.70 13.39
C ASP A 874 -18.05 -9.55 12.36
N GLU A 875 -18.88 -8.54 12.68
CA GLU A 875 -18.96 -7.31 11.87
C GLU A 875 -17.85 -6.34 12.28
N ASN A 876 -16.87 -6.18 11.42
CA ASN A 876 -15.69 -5.33 11.59
C ASN A 876 -16.10 -3.85 11.50
N PRO A 877 -16.12 -3.03 12.59
CA PRO A 877 -16.57 -1.64 12.53
C PRO A 877 -15.66 -0.74 11.67
N ILE A 878 -14.42 -1.12 11.39
CA ILE A 878 -13.52 -0.36 10.52
C ILE A 878 -13.82 -0.60 9.03
N ALA A 879 -14.54 -1.68 8.68
CA ALA A 879 -14.91 -1.98 7.30
C ALA A 879 -16.22 -1.29 6.86
N ASP A 880 -17.06 -0.87 7.82
CA ASP A 880 -18.42 -0.43 7.53
C ASP A 880 -18.59 1.09 7.31
N GLU A 881 -17.63 1.93 7.69
CA GLU A 881 -17.69 3.36 7.32
C GLU A 881 -17.20 3.66 5.89
N ALA A 882 -16.57 2.70 5.20
CA ALA A 882 -15.99 2.92 3.88
C ALA A 882 -16.66 2.14 2.74
N GLY A 883 -17.85 1.64 2.90
CA GLY A 883 -18.53 0.99 1.79
C GLY A 883 -19.61 0.00 2.16
N GLU A 884 -20.79 0.46 2.45
CA GLU A 884 -21.99 -0.29 2.15
C GLU A 884 -22.13 -0.46 0.62
N ALA A 885 -21.29 -1.29 0.03
CA ALA A 885 -21.59 -1.99 -1.20
C ALA A 885 -22.14 -3.34 -0.76
N GLU A 886 -23.45 -3.44 -0.76
CA GLU A 886 -24.20 -4.65 -0.53
C GLU A 886 -23.59 -5.84 -1.29
N HIS A 887 -22.89 -6.71 -0.56
CA HIS A 887 -22.76 -8.08 -1.04
C HIS A 887 -24.05 -8.81 -0.66
N GLY A 888 -24.92 -8.96 -1.65
CA GLY A 888 -26.06 -9.89 -1.58
C GLY A 888 -25.52 -11.26 -1.18
N THR A 889 -25.83 -11.68 0.03
CA THR A 889 -25.65 -13.04 0.48
C THR A 889 -26.61 -13.94 -0.31
N HIS A 890 -26.16 -14.36 -1.51
CA HIS A 890 -26.67 -15.62 -2.06
C HIS A 890 -26.10 -16.74 -1.20
N GLY A 891 -27.01 -17.57 -0.72
CA GLY A 891 -26.72 -18.75 0.08
C GLY A 891 -25.60 -19.58 -0.51
N VAL A 892 -24.38 -19.30 -0.09
CA VAL A 892 -23.31 -20.27 -0.07
C VAL A 892 -23.69 -21.17 1.10
N SER A 893 -24.00 -22.43 0.82
CA SER A 893 -24.03 -23.50 1.78
C SER A 893 -22.91 -23.25 2.79
N GLU A 894 -23.25 -23.05 4.06
CA GLU A 894 -22.28 -22.99 5.15
C GLU A 894 -21.47 -24.28 5.13
N THR A 895 -20.38 -24.31 4.38
CA THR A 895 -19.34 -25.32 4.52
C THR A 895 -18.67 -24.99 5.85
N ARG A 896 -19.11 -25.66 6.92
CA ARG A 896 -18.47 -25.59 8.24
C ARG A 896 -17.02 -26.01 8.06
N GLY A 897 -16.09 -25.06 8.11
CA GLY A 897 -14.68 -25.35 8.31
C GLY A 897 -14.47 -26.14 9.61
N PRO A 898 -13.31 -26.76 9.80
CA PRO A 898 -13.04 -27.53 11.01
C PRO A 898 -13.25 -26.66 12.25
N SER A 899 -13.93 -27.22 13.27
CA SER A 899 -14.16 -26.50 14.52
C SER A 899 -12.83 -26.07 15.16
N LEU A 900 -12.86 -24.99 15.96
CA LEU A 900 -11.68 -24.55 16.73
C LEU A 900 -11.07 -25.70 17.54
N ASP A 901 -11.88 -26.62 18.07
CA ASP A 901 -11.44 -27.81 18.81
C ASP A 901 -10.63 -28.77 17.92
N THR A 902 -11.04 -28.95 16.67
CA THR A 902 -10.33 -29.80 15.71
C THR A 902 -8.98 -29.20 15.34
N ALA A 903 -8.97 -27.90 15.01
CA ALA A 903 -7.77 -27.16 14.68
C ALA A 903 -6.78 -27.16 15.88
N LEU A 904 -7.29 -26.98 17.08
CA LEU A 904 -6.48 -27.03 18.31
C LEU A 904 -5.88 -28.42 18.55
N ALA A 905 -6.67 -29.50 18.40
CA ALA A 905 -6.17 -30.87 18.56
C ALA A 905 -5.06 -31.19 17.54
N TYR A 906 -5.23 -30.74 16.30
CA TYR A 906 -4.20 -30.88 15.26
C TYR A 906 -2.90 -30.14 15.61
N GLU A 907 -2.98 -28.91 16.09
CA GLU A 907 -1.80 -28.14 16.50
C GLU A 907 -1.11 -28.73 17.75
N TYR A 908 -1.86 -29.28 18.71
CA TYR A 908 -1.25 -30.05 19.79
C TYR A 908 -0.41 -31.23 19.24
N GLY A 909 -0.90 -31.88 18.18
CA GLY A 909 -0.15 -32.93 17.49
C GLY A 909 1.15 -32.44 16.88
N ARG A 910 1.12 -31.36 16.15
CA ARG A 910 2.29 -30.71 15.50
C ARG A 910 3.33 -30.23 16.52
N VAL A 911 2.88 -29.47 17.49
CA VAL A 911 3.73 -28.87 18.54
C VAL A 911 4.45 -29.98 19.34
N ASN A 912 3.73 -31.05 19.75
CA ASN A 912 4.33 -32.19 20.44
C ASN A 912 5.31 -32.96 19.53
N ALA A 913 5.03 -33.09 18.23
CA ALA A 913 5.94 -33.72 17.28
C ALA A 913 7.25 -32.91 17.13
N TYR A 914 7.20 -31.62 16.98
CA TYR A 914 8.39 -30.75 16.95
C TYR A 914 9.15 -30.77 18.28
N GLY A 915 8.43 -30.81 19.41
CA GLY A 915 8.99 -30.94 20.76
C GLY A 915 9.49 -32.35 21.11
N ARG A 916 9.40 -33.31 20.17
CA ARG A 916 9.78 -34.70 20.32
C ARG A 916 9.00 -35.52 21.38
N ALA A 917 7.84 -35.03 21.79
CA ALA A 917 6.89 -35.73 22.64
C ALA A 917 5.95 -36.61 21.77
N TYR A 918 6.49 -37.61 21.10
CA TYR A 918 5.82 -38.34 20.02
C TYR A 918 4.57 -39.13 20.45
N GLU A 919 4.49 -39.61 21.68
CA GLU A 919 3.30 -40.31 22.20
C GLU A 919 2.14 -39.31 22.38
N ASP A 920 2.43 -38.14 22.93
CA ASP A 920 1.44 -37.08 23.10
C ASP A 920 1.01 -36.50 21.74
N ALA A 921 1.96 -36.39 20.77
CA ALA A 921 1.68 -36.02 19.40
C ALA A 921 0.69 -37.00 18.74
N LEU A 922 0.94 -38.30 18.87
CA LEU A 922 0.08 -39.35 18.33
C LEU A 922 -1.34 -39.27 18.91
N ALA A 923 -1.44 -39.16 20.23
CA ALA A 923 -2.76 -39.04 20.91
C ALA A 923 -3.54 -37.82 20.48
N ALA A 924 -2.86 -36.69 20.31
CA ALA A 924 -3.50 -35.42 19.85
C ALA A 924 -3.96 -35.52 18.39
N LEU A 925 -3.16 -36.11 17.49
CA LEU A 925 -3.52 -36.31 16.09
C LEU A 925 -4.68 -37.29 15.92
N GLU A 926 -4.72 -38.38 16.71
CA GLU A 926 -5.85 -39.31 16.72
C GLU A 926 -7.14 -38.64 17.19
N LYS A 927 -7.04 -37.72 18.18
CA LYS A 927 -8.17 -36.86 18.59
C LYS A 927 -8.62 -35.95 17.47
N ALA A 928 -7.71 -35.28 16.74
CA ALA A 928 -8.03 -34.44 15.62
C ALA A 928 -8.73 -35.20 14.50
N GLN A 929 -8.25 -36.41 14.16
CA GLN A 929 -8.91 -37.30 13.19
C GLN A 929 -10.32 -37.69 13.61
N ALA A 930 -10.51 -38.01 14.90
CA ALA A 930 -11.83 -38.37 15.43
C ALA A 930 -12.83 -37.19 15.38
N LEU A 931 -12.33 -35.98 15.58
CA LEU A 931 -13.16 -34.75 15.49
C LEU A 931 -13.53 -34.38 14.04
N LEU A 932 -12.60 -34.59 13.09
CA LEU A 932 -12.87 -34.37 11.66
C LEU A 932 -13.86 -35.39 11.13
N GLY A 933 -13.75 -36.67 11.54
CA GLY A 933 -14.45 -37.80 10.92
C GLY A 933 -13.88 -38.14 9.54
N GLU A 934 -14.26 -39.26 8.98
CA GLU A 934 -13.87 -39.67 7.64
C GLU A 934 -14.67 -38.81 6.61
N PRO A 935 -13.99 -38.20 5.59
CA PRO A 935 -14.67 -37.36 4.61
C PRO A 935 -15.60 -38.16 3.71
N GLY A 936 -16.73 -37.58 3.33
CA GLY A 936 -17.63 -38.06 2.29
C GLY A 936 -17.31 -37.49 0.90
N PRO A 937 -18.09 -37.85 -0.14
CA PRO A 937 -17.81 -37.44 -1.54
C PRO A 937 -17.96 -35.96 -1.85
N GLU A 938 -18.70 -35.22 -1.03
CA GLU A 938 -18.97 -33.78 -1.23
C GLU A 938 -18.33 -32.92 -0.15
N ASP A 939 -17.53 -33.51 0.72
CA ASP A 939 -16.91 -32.81 1.83
C ASP A 939 -15.59 -32.14 1.41
N ASP A 940 -15.45 -30.86 1.67
CA ASP A 940 -14.29 -30.04 1.30
C ASP A 940 -13.10 -30.15 2.27
N TRP A 941 -13.22 -30.90 3.39
CA TRP A 941 -12.13 -31.12 4.35
C TRP A 941 -11.29 -32.40 4.12
N ALA A 942 -11.47 -33.08 2.98
CA ALA A 942 -10.72 -34.29 2.66
C ALA A 942 -9.18 -34.07 2.70
N GLY A 943 -8.70 -32.91 2.23
CA GLY A 943 -7.30 -32.52 2.28
C GLY A 943 -6.77 -32.38 3.72
N GLN A 944 -7.55 -31.75 4.61
CA GLN A 944 -7.18 -31.60 6.02
C GLN A 944 -7.12 -32.95 6.76
N TRP A 945 -8.09 -33.82 6.47
CA TRP A 945 -8.09 -35.16 7.03
C TRP A 945 -6.91 -35.99 6.53
N ALA A 946 -6.59 -35.94 5.24
CA ALA A 946 -5.43 -36.60 4.64
C ALA A 946 -4.13 -36.15 5.28
N GLU A 947 -3.96 -34.82 5.48
CA GLU A 947 -2.76 -34.27 6.11
C GLU A 947 -2.63 -34.69 7.59
N CYS A 948 -3.75 -34.73 8.33
CA CYS A 948 -3.77 -35.25 9.69
C CYS A 948 -3.37 -36.74 9.74
N VAL A 949 -3.89 -37.58 8.86
CA VAL A 949 -3.52 -38.98 8.71
C VAL A 949 -2.04 -39.11 8.33
N ARG A 950 -1.56 -38.30 7.40
CA ARG A 950 -0.15 -38.27 6.96
C ARG A 950 0.78 -37.99 8.13
N LEU A 951 0.51 -36.93 8.90
CA LEU A 951 1.33 -36.55 10.04
C LEU A 951 1.29 -37.62 11.14
N THR A 952 0.13 -38.27 11.38
CA THR A 952 -0.02 -39.39 12.27
C THR A 952 0.87 -40.55 11.82
N GLY A 953 0.84 -40.89 10.53
CA GLY A 953 1.69 -41.93 9.94
C GLY A 953 3.20 -41.63 10.05
N VAL A 954 3.60 -40.36 9.93
CA VAL A 954 4.99 -39.95 10.18
C VAL A 954 5.40 -40.15 11.63
N VAL A 955 4.58 -39.69 12.58
CA VAL A 955 4.87 -39.83 14.02
C VAL A 955 4.91 -41.29 14.41
N GLU A 956 3.91 -42.07 14.04
CA GLU A 956 3.78 -43.48 14.40
C GLU A 956 4.84 -44.35 13.72
N GLY A 957 5.04 -44.18 12.39
CA GLY A 957 5.94 -45.03 11.61
C GLY A 957 7.41 -44.63 11.71
N LEU A 958 7.76 -43.38 11.51
CA LEU A 958 9.15 -42.93 11.45
C LEU A 958 9.75 -42.64 12.83
N TYR A 959 9.01 -42.07 13.76
CA TYR A 959 9.54 -41.66 15.06
C TYR A 959 9.29 -42.69 16.18
N LEU A 960 8.09 -43.23 16.30
CA LEU A 960 7.77 -44.27 17.28
C LEU A 960 8.15 -45.67 16.82
N LYS A 961 8.57 -45.85 15.55
CA LYS A 961 8.96 -47.12 14.96
C LYS A 961 7.85 -48.20 15.02
N ARG A 962 6.59 -47.76 14.92
CA ARG A 962 5.41 -48.62 14.86
C ARG A 962 4.95 -48.79 13.42
N THR A 963 5.77 -49.38 12.56
CA THR A 963 5.58 -49.42 11.11
C THR A 963 4.29 -50.10 10.71
N ALA A 964 3.94 -51.26 11.29
CA ALA A 964 2.74 -52.01 10.91
C ALA A 964 1.41 -51.27 11.20
N PRO A 965 1.17 -50.64 12.38
CA PRO A 965 0.00 -49.77 12.59
C PRO A 965 -0.04 -48.59 11.64
N ALA A 966 1.09 -47.91 11.43
CA ALA A 966 1.18 -46.78 10.52
C ALA A 966 0.79 -47.16 9.07
N LEU A 967 1.30 -48.29 8.57
CA LEU A 967 0.94 -48.80 7.24
C LEU A 967 -0.54 -49.15 7.15
N THR A 968 -1.13 -49.77 8.18
CA THR A 968 -2.55 -50.09 8.22
C THR A 968 -3.41 -48.83 8.10
N ARG A 969 -3.05 -47.78 8.82
CA ARG A 969 -3.74 -46.46 8.79
C ARG A 969 -3.61 -45.83 7.42
N LEU A 970 -2.40 -45.75 6.87
CA LEU A 970 -2.13 -45.10 5.57
C LEU A 970 -2.83 -45.82 4.42
N ASP A 971 -2.78 -47.17 4.40
CA ASP A 971 -3.41 -48.01 3.36
C ASP A 971 -4.95 -47.88 3.40
N ALA A 972 -5.53 -47.82 4.59
CA ALA A 972 -6.96 -47.58 4.76
C ALA A 972 -7.37 -46.19 4.22
N ALA A 973 -6.59 -45.15 4.56
CA ALA A 973 -6.85 -43.80 4.10
C ALA A 973 -6.69 -43.64 2.57
N VAL A 974 -5.62 -44.26 2.01
CA VAL A 974 -5.41 -44.27 0.53
C VAL A 974 -6.58 -44.95 -0.16
N SER A 975 -7.06 -46.06 0.38
CA SER A 975 -8.20 -46.80 -0.20
C SER A 975 -9.49 -45.98 -0.13
N HIS A 976 -9.73 -45.28 0.98
CA HIS A 976 -10.91 -44.45 1.18
C HIS A 976 -10.92 -43.23 0.22
N LEU A 977 -9.84 -42.43 0.19
CA LEU A 977 -9.73 -41.23 -0.67
C LEU A 977 -9.75 -41.62 -2.16
N THR A 978 -9.13 -42.74 -2.56
CA THR A 978 -9.21 -43.24 -3.94
C THR A 978 -10.65 -43.58 -4.33
N ALA A 979 -11.43 -44.17 -3.43
CA ALA A 979 -12.85 -44.47 -3.69
C ALA A 979 -13.72 -43.21 -3.84
N LEU A 980 -13.30 -42.12 -3.22
CA LEU A 980 -13.95 -40.80 -3.33
C LEU A 980 -13.45 -39.95 -4.53
N GLY A 981 -12.37 -40.38 -5.20
CA GLY A 981 -11.80 -39.65 -6.35
C GLY A 981 -10.82 -38.52 -6.00
N HIS A 982 -10.33 -38.46 -4.76
CA HIS A 982 -9.34 -37.49 -4.27
C HIS A 982 -7.90 -37.94 -4.58
N GLU A 983 -7.49 -37.84 -5.86
CA GLU A 983 -6.18 -38.32 -6.31
C GLU A 983 -5.01 -37.48 -5.77
N GLU A 984 -5.18 -36.17 -5.63
CA GLU A 984 -4.15 -35.25 -5.14
C GLU A 984 -3.81 -35.52 -3.66
N GLU A 985 -4.81 -35.74 -2.84
CA GLU A 985 -4.69 -36.03 -1.41
C GLU A 985 -4.13 -37.45 -1.15
N THR A 986 -4.36 -38.35 -2.06
CA THR A 986 -3.92 -39.76 -1.96
C THR A 986 -2.40 -39.92 -2.18
N ALA A 987 -1.82 -39.14 -3.07
CA ALA A 987 -0.42 -39.29 -3.49
C ALA A 987 0.60 -39.14 -2.33
N PRO A 988 0.50 -38.12 -1.44
CA PRO A 988 1.41 -38.00 -0.29
C PRO A 988 1.34 -39.18 0.71
N LEU A 989 0.13 -39.72 0.94
CA LEU A 989 -0.08 -40.85 1.84
C LEU A 989 0.54 -42.14 1.26
N ALA A 990 0.33 -42.41 -0.03
CA ALA A 990 0.88 -43.56 -0.74
C ALA A 990 2.42 -43.48 -0.78
N SER A 991 2.99 -42.29 -1.00
CA SER A 991 4.44 -42.07 -0.97
C SER A 991 5.05 -42.38 0.40
N LEU A 992 4.40 -41.92 1.49
CA LEU A 992 4.83 -42.22 2.85
C LEU A 992 4.72 -43.72 3.15
N ALA A 993 3.64 -44.39 2.76
CA ALA A 993 3.47 -45.85 2.96
C ALA A 993 4.55 -46.64 2.20
N ALA A 994 4.89 -46.23 0.97
CA ALA A 994 5.99 -46.87 0.22
C ALA A 994 7.33 -46.68 0.93
N ARG A 995 7.65 -45.50 1.40
CA ARG A 995 8.87 -45.23 2.15
C ARG A 995 8.97 -46.10 3.43
N LEU A 996 7.88 -46.22 4.19
CA LEU A 996 7.87 -47.03 5.41
C LEU A 996 8.09 -48.53 5.12
N ARG A 997 7.63 -49.04 3.94
CA ARG A 997 7.88 -50.41 3.49
C ARG A 997 9.34 -50.66 3.09
N ASP A 998 9.99 -49.64 2.52
CA ASP A 998 11.40 -49.71 2.10
C ASP A 998 12.36 -49.64 3.30
N GLU A 999 11.92 -49.07 4.42
CA GLU A 999 12.71 -49.01 5.67
C GLU A 999 12.53 -50.23 6.60
N GLU A 1000 11.57 -51.14 6.33
CA GLU A 1000 11.40 -52.45 6.99
C GLU A 1000 12.37 -53.51 6.44
#